data_589614c2ae0c587d1eb27c5669f90d62
#
_entry.id   589614c2ae0c587d1eb27c5669f90d62
#
_cell.length_a   1.000
_cell.length_b   1.000
_cell.length_c   1.000
_cell.angle_alpha   90.00
_cell.angle_beta   90.00
_cell.angle_gamma   90.00
#
_symmetry.space_group_name_H-M   'P 1'
#
loop_
_entity.id
_entity.type
_entity.pdbx_description
1 polymer ?
#
loop_
_entity_poly.entity_id
_entity_poly.type
_entity_poly.pdbx_seq_one_letter_code
_entity_poly.pdbx_strand_id
1 'polypeptide(L)'
;MASLGRYRSFSLSYRSVSLGLASLGQSREGRRYAMTISIRRICPGLVAVATICLGLVPARPAAAAVDTVIRLVGESATVATDGSATFSIEVTDAPPDAVIALDVYLPVNGDRAAVAAAMQGKVRGQQFFPGLRLPADTTLGPDHRVTLTVPTSSDGHDGTFRLKTAGLYPVLISVQKGSVTLARLTTFLVRVDPTSRPVEVAMVFPVDRAPVLQPDGSRILDEATRSRLNTIDRIGATAPTVPLTLAIRPDIIDTLVHSTADDRALAGRLATIAKRGEVIVDTAITIDPSLAARSGLSDIYKQQVAQGKRILSDWVGSEIADSGTRFSSVGIDRDGLKLARAGGLTTLLTLPAVVTRVGSDDIGPLGPVSITVSPSASADVLPGVVGANDFATLIRSRSDPLNAVNGFVAQLQALSPAPSATLPGVVLVAPLDWSAEAGGPLDTLVARLGGSGGLRPVTVQQFRRDVPTVKTLRTFREVPPVAPVDVGGQLALVNLGIGALTSMMPTPPPETNALLNVASSTALTDIQRAAYIAAAKAPTDAMQTAIDPLEKQTFSVAAGKGAIPIRITSKLSAPINVKLHFSSARADFVPNDQIVTIVDGLFQKDDMPIETRDGLYPVKLEVLTPVGDQLLATGVYDVQAIAYGGLGLALSAGAGLVLVTWWISHARRTRRRKRALADALRHPSRAATG
;
A
#
# COMPACT_ATOMS: atom_id res chain seq x y z
N MET A 1 6.17 -51.91 35.42
CA MET A 1 6.72 -52.82 34.40
C MET A 1 7.15 -51.94 33.25
N ALA A 2 8.29 -51.39 33.19
CA ALA A 2 9.64 -51.80 32.86
C ALA A 2 9.80 -52.30 31.41
N SER A 3 10.47 -51.51 30.58
CA SER A 3 11.44 -51.83 29.53
C SER A 3 11.72 -50.56 28.72
N LEU A 4 12.75 -49.84 28.85
CA LEU A 4 14.20 -49.85 28.62
C LEU A 4 14.62 -50.27 27.19
N GLY A 5 15.29 -49.30 26.54
CA GLY A 5 16.35 -49.49 25.56
C GLY A 5 16.08 -48.91 24.19
N ARG A 6 16.89 -48.08 23.56
CA ARG A 6 18.36 -47.87 23.54
C ARG A 6 18.69 -46.60 22.77
N TYR A 7 19.59 -45.83 23.29
CA TYR A 7 20.34 -44.75 22.64
C TYR A 7 21.21 -45.29 21.49
N ARG A 8 21.25 -44.54 20.37
CA ARG A 8 22.43 -44.50 19.49
C ARG A 8 22.68 -43.03 19.07
N SER A 9 23.74 -42.53 19.64
CA SER A 9 24.46 -41.33 19.25
C SER A 9 25.21 -41.52 17.94
N PHE A 10 25.11 -40.54 17.02
CA PHE A 10 26.10 -40.35 15.97
C PHE A 10 26.57 -38.90 16.02
N SER A 11 27.84 -38.79 16.38
CA SER A 11 28.66 -37.59 16.27
C SER A 11 29.28 -37.51 14.89
N LEU A 12 29.25 -36.38 14.22
CA LEU A 12 30.18 -36.04 13.13
C LEU A 12 30.47 -34.54 13.11
N SER A 13 31.63 -34.30 13.58
CA SER A 13 32.69 -33.31 13.32
C SER A 13 32.43 -32.07 12.47
N TYR A 14 32.67 -30.95 13.13
CA TYR A 14 33.01 -29.65 12.61
C TYR A 14 34.26 -29.66 11.74
N ARG A 15 34.20 -28.96 10.59
CA ARG A 15 35.37 -28.33 9.98
C ARG A 15 35.02 -26.86 9.68
N SER A 16 35.62 -26.02 10.47
CA SER A 16 35.74 -24.58 10.28
C SER A 16 36.72 -24.31 9.14
N VAL A 17 36.35 -23.40 8.25
CA VAL A 17 37.28 -22.63 7.41
C VAL A 17 36.95 -21.15 7.54
N SER A 18 37.84 -20.49 8.25
CA SER A 18 37.95 -19.04 8.33
C SER A 18 38.87 -18.52 7.22
N LEU A 19 38.49 -17.46 6.56
CA LEU A 19 39.32 -16.50 5.82
C LEU A 19 38.38 -15.32 5.50
N GLY A 20 38.58 -14.12 5.89
CA GLY A 20 39.77 -13.28 5.91
C GLY A 20 39.29 -11.95 5.35
N LEU A 21 39.15 -10.94 6.23
CA LEU A 21 38.87 -9.52 5.87
C LEU A 21 40.02 -8.94 5.06
N ALA A 22 39.72 -8.20 4.01
CA ALA A 22 40.53 -7.05 3.60
C ALA A 22 39.67 -6.01 2.88
N SER A 23 39.73 -4.81 3.39
CA SER A 23 39.20 -3.56 2.89
C SER A 23 40.00 -3.03 1.70
N LEU A 24 39.39 -2.16 0.93
CA LEU A 24 39.91 -0.94 0.29
C LEU A 24 39.42 -0.71 -1.15
N GLY A 25 38.85 0.45 -1.38
CA GLY A 25 39.34 1.32 -2.43
C GLY A 25 38.42 1.58 -3.61
N GLN A 26 37.94 2.79 -3.65
CA GLN A 26 37.32 3.49 -4.81
C GLN A 26 38.08 3.29 -6.12
N SER A 27 37.41 3.17 -7.26
CA SER A 27 37.39 4.18 -8.34
C SER A 27 36.83 3.62 -9.66
N ARG A 28 36.08 4.43 -10.30
CA ARG A 28 35.78 4.66 -11.73
C ARG A 28 36.46 3.77 -12.79
N GLU A 29 35.64 3.53 -13.78
CA GLU A 29 35.91 3.43 -15.22
C GLU A 29 35.50 2.11 -15.88
N GLY A 30 34.74 2.29 -16.93
CA GLY A 30 34.20 1.21 -17.74
C GLY A 30 35.26 0.42 -18.50
N ARG A 31 35.02 -0.87 -18.64
CA ARG A 31 35.66 -1.69 -19.68
C ARG A 31 34.74 -2.82 -20.12
N ARG A 32 34.53 -2.83 -21.40
CA ARG A 32 33.95 -3.93 -22.17
C ARG A 32 34.79 -5.19 -21.98
N TYR A 33 34.18 -6.29 -21.58
CA TYR A 33 34.84 -7.59 -21.59
C TYR A 33 34.54 -8.31 -22.92
N ALA A 34 35.57 -8.42 -23.75
CA ALA A 34 35.66 -9.40 -24.81
C ALA A 34 36.13 -10.72 -24.21
N MET A 35 35.38 -11.78 -24.42
CA MET A 35 35.69 -13.14 -23.96
C MET A 35 36.57 -13.81 -25.02
N THR A 36 37.86 -13.91 -24.73
CA THR A 36 38.84 -14.60 -25.59
C THR A 36 38.91 -16.07 -25.15
N ILE A 37 38.46 -16.97 -26.00
CA ILE A 37 38.65 -18.43 -25.81
C ILE A 37 40.03 -18.80 -26.37
N SER A 38 40.88 -19.29 -25.53
CA SER A 38 42.22 -19.78 -25.87
C SER A 38 42.16 -21.28 -26.26
N ILE A 39 42.41 -21.58 -27.54
CA ILE A 39 42.63 -22.97 -28.00
C ILE A 39 44.12 -23.21 -28.10
N ARG A 40 44.61 -24.19 -27.35
CA ARG A 40 45.99 -24.69 -27.41
C ARG A 40 46.14 -25.75 -28.52
N ARG A 41 47.03 -25.46 -29.43
CA ARG A 41 47.94 -26.29 -30.21
C ARG A 41 47.73 -27.82 -30.34
N ILE A 42 47.66 -28.30 -31.61
CA ILE A 42 48.43 -29.47 -32.04
C ILE A 42 48.87 -29.21 -33.51
N CYS A 43 50.05 -29.73 -33.79
CA CYS A 43 51.03 -29.46 -34.83
C CYS A 43 50.74 -30.04 -36.25
N PRO A 44 51.70 -29.90 -37.18
CA PRO A 44 51.44 -29.53 -38.59
C PRO A 44 51.70 -30.69 -39.56
N GLY A 45 51.26 -30.57 -40.75
CA GLY A 45 51.65 -31.43 -41.86
C GLY A 45 50.89 -31.23 -43.15
N LEU A 46 51.67 -30.84 -44.11
CA LEU A 46 51.54 -31.04 -45.57
C LEU A 46 50.77 -30.02 -46.41
N VAL A 47 51.59 -29.28 -47.08
CA VAL A 47 51.39 -28.50 -48.30
C VAL A 47 50.88 -29.37 -49.45
N ALA A 48 49.82 -28.90 -50.12
CA ALA A 48 49.60 -29.20 -51.51
C ALA A 48 48.92 -27.99 -52.19
N VAL A 49 49.69 -27.35 -53.01
CA VAL A 49 49.25 -26.31 -53.94
C VAL A 49 48.38 -26.96 -55.01
N ALA A 50 47.11 -26.52 -55.12
CA ALA A 50 46.34 -26.76 -56.32
C ALA A 50 45.63 -25.39 -56.68
N THR A 51 46.27 -24.66 -57.56
CA THR A 51 45.68 -23.51 -58.22
C THR A 51 44.60 -24.00 -59.16
N ILE A 52 43.35 -23.80 -58.85
CA ILE A 52 42.23 -23.96 -59.78
C ILE A 52 41.62 -22.59 -59.98
N CYS A 53 41.84 -22.04 -61.19
CA CYS A 53 41.04 -20.92 -61.70
C CYS A 53 39.60 -21.36 -61.87
N LEU A 54 38.75 -21.03 -60.90
CA LEU A 54 37.31 -21.08 -61.04
C LEU A 54 36.80 -19.64 -61.19
N GLY A 55 36.15 -19.43 -62.32
CA GLY A 55 35.66 -18.14 -62.76
C GLY A 55 34.79 -17.46 -61.71
N LEU A 56 35.01 -16.18 -61.55
CA LEU A 56 34.11 -15.24 -60.90
C LEU A 56 32.75 -15.29 -61.59
N VAL A 57 31.87 -16.20 -61.14
CA VAL A 57 30.44 -16.04 -61.30
C VAL A 57 30.07 -14.96 -60.24
N PRO A 58 29.54 -13.78 -60.62
CA PRO A 58 29.06 -12.85 -59.64
C PRO A 58 27.96 -13.57 -58.85
N ALA A 59 28.24 -13.84 -57.56
CA ALA A 59 27.22 -14.28 -56.65
C ALA A 59 26.12 -13.20 -56.69
N ARG A 60 25.01 -13.49 -57.33
CA ARG A 60 23.80 -12.70 -57.20
C ARG A 60 23.58 -12.59 -55.68
N PRO A 61 23.39 -11.37 -55.11
CA PRO A 61 22.98 -11.26 -53.74
C PRO A 61 21.75 -12.16 -53.61
N ALA A 62 21.83 -13.18 -52.78
CA ALA A 62 20.64 -13.92 -52.36
C ALA A 62 19.68 -12.84 -51.83
N ALA A 63 18.64 -12.56 -52.61
CA ALA A 63 17.57 -11.69 -52.12
C ALA A 63 17.18 -12.29 -50.77
N ALA A 64 17.32 -11.49 -49.71
CA ALA A 64 16.89 -11.91 -48.40
C ALA A 64 15.47 -12.46 -48.58
N ALA A 65 15.28 -13.73 -48.26
CA ALA A 65 13.97 -14.35 -48.35
C ALA A 65 13.08 -13.53 -47.40
N VAL A 66 12.17 -12.77 -47.95
CA VAL A 66 11.21 -12.01 -47.15
C VAL A 66 10.27 -13.06 -46.57
N ASP A 67 10.28 -13.15 -45.22
CA ASP A 67 9.47 -14.14 -44.53
C ASP A 67 8.00 -13.74 -44.62
N THR A 68 7.17 -14.56 -45.23
CA THR A 68 5.72 -14.40 -45.23
C THR A 68 5.19 -14.47 -43.81
N VAL A 69 4.37 -13.49 -43.39
CA VAL A 69 3.80 -13.42 -42.03
C VAL A 69 2.28 -13.42 -42.12
N ILE A 70 1.63 -14.22 -41.28
CA ILE A 70 0.17 -14.21 -41.05
C ILE A 70 -0.13 -13.61 -39.68
N ARG A 71 -1.10 -12.70 -39.62
CA ARG A 71 -1.66 -12.17 -38.39
C ARG A 71 -3.17 -12.33 -38.36
N LEU A 72 -3.74 -12.67 -37.23
CA LEU A 72 -5.18 -12.68 -37.02
C LEU A 72 -5.66 -11.28 -36.65
N VAL A 73 -6.57 -10.72 -37.47
CA VAL A 73 -7.13 -9.37 -37.28
C VAL A 73 -8.55 -9.44 -36.71
N GLY A 74 -9.30 -10.50 -37.04
CA GLY A 74 -10.65 -10.72 -36.52
C GLY A 74 -11.05 -12.19 -36.59
N GLU A 75 -11.94 -12.61 -35.68
CA GLU A 75 -12.47 -13.96 -35.65
C GLU A 75 -13.82 -14.00 -34.92
N SER A 76 -14.71 -14.90 -35.38
CA SER A 76 -15.94 -15.22 -34.65
C SER A 76 -15.61 -15.84 -33.31
N ALA A 77 -16.07 -15.25 -32.19
CA ALA A 77 -15.82 -15.76 -30.85
C ALA A 77 -16.39 -17.15 -30.61
N THR A 78 -17.60 -17.37 -31.09
CA THR A 78 -18.34 -18.64 -31.04
C THR A 78 -19.14 -18.82 -32.29
N VAL A 79 -19.47 -20.06 -32.62
CA VAL A 79 -20.32 -20.40 -33.77
C VAL A 79 -21.50 -21.26 -33.32
N ALA A 80 -22.64 -21.02 -33.97
CA ALA A 80 -23.80 -21.90 -33.87
C ALA A 80 -23.59 -23.17 -34.72
N THR A 81 -24.43 -24.16 -34.54
CA THR A 81 -24.39 -25.39 -35.33
C THR A 81 -24.56 -25.09 -36.82
N ASP A 82 -25.59 -24.31 -37.14
CA ASP A 82 -25.91 -23.88 -38.50
C ASP A 82 -25.75 -22.37 -38.53
N GLY A 83 -24.56 -21.92 -38.91
CA GLY A 83 -24.14 -20.52 -38.91
C GLY A 83 -22.95 -20.29 -39.82
N SER A 84 -22.09 -19.37 -39.45
CA SER A 84 -20.83 -19.13 -40.17
C SER A 84 -19.69 -18.80 -39.21
N ALA A 85 -18.49 -19.27 -39.55
CA ALA A 85 -17.25 -18.89 -38.94
C ALA A 85 -16.55 -17.82 -39.81
N THR A 86 -16.14 -16.73 -39.20
CA THR A 86 -15.45 -15.65 -39.90
C THR A 86 -14.04 -15.48 -39.35
N PHE A 87 -13.06 -15.43 -40.26
CA PHE A 87 -11.65 -15.18 -39.95
C PHE A 87 -11.16 -14.01 -40.77
N SER A 88 -10.75 -12.93 -40.15
CA SER A 88 -10.07 -11.83 -40.84
C SER A 88 -8.58 -11.94 -40.56
N ILE A 89 -7.79 -12.10 -41.61
CA ILE A 89 -6.34 -12.25 -41.51
C ILE A 89 -5.63 -11.18 -42.35
N GLU A 90 -4.45 -10.83 -41.92
CA GLU A 90 -3.49 -10.00 -42.64
C GLU A 90 -2.31 -10.88 -43.03
N VAL A 91 -1.94 -10.88 -44.34
CA VAL A 91 -0.83 -11.66 -44.85
C VAL A 91 0.13 -10.72 -45.57
N THR A 92 1.31 -10.55 -45.00
CA THR A 92 2.37 -9.72 -45.60
C THR A 92 3.37 -10.60 -46.37
N ASP A 93 3.88 -10.06 -47.45
CA ASP A 93 4.93 -10.68 -48.30
C ASP A 93 4.58 -12.06 -48.84
N ALA A 94 3.29 -12.28 -49.17
CA ALA A 94 2.85 -13.50 -49.85
C ALA A 94 3.30 -13.48 -51.35
N PRO A 95 3.94 -14.56 -51.84
CA PRO A 95 4.21 -14.68 -53.27
C PRO A 95 2.91 -14.70 -54.09
N PRO A 96 2.91 -14.21 -55.35
CA PRO A 96 1.70 -14.16 -56.19
C PRO A 96 1.04 -15.52 -56.45
N ASP A 97 1.83 -16.60 -56.46
CA ASP A 97 1.40 -17.98 -56.68
C ASP A 97 1.13 -18.75 -55.38
N ALA A 98 1.08 -18.02 -54.23
CA ALA A 98 0.75 -18.64 -52.97
C ALA A 98 -0.75 -18.95 -52.85
N VAL A 99 -1.05 -19.91 -52.02
CA VAL A 99 -2.42 -20.33 -51.68
C VAL A 99 -2.64 -20.14 -50.18
N ILE A 100 -3.73 -19.49 -49.79
CA ILE A 100 -4.21 -19.42 -48.41
C ILE A 100 -5.02 -20.68 -48.16
N ALA A 101 -4.59 -21.47 -47.20
CA ALA A 101 -5.21 -22.72 -46.81
C ALA A 101 -5.82 -22.62 -45.40
N LEU A 102 -7.04 -23.12 -45.24
CA LEU A 102 -7.78 -23.14 -43.99
C LEU A 102 -8.20 -24.58 -43.68
N ASP A 103 -7.65 -25.17 -42.64
CA ASP A 103 -7.87 -26.55 -42.22
C ASP A 103 -8.46 -26.62 -40.80
N VAL A 104 -9.55 -27.37 -40.61
CA VAL A 104 -10.21 -27.59 -39.31
C VAL A 104 -9.94 -29.00 -38.84
N TYR A 105 -9.57 -29.11 -37.56
CA TYR A 105 -9.24 -30.38 -36.93
C TYR A 105 -10.33 -30.83 -35.94
N LEU A 106 -10.27 -32.09 -35.54
CA LEU A 106 -11.20 -32.64 -34.54
C LEU A 106 -11.12 -31.85 -33.19
N PRO A 107 -12.24 -31.73 -32.48
CA PRO A 107 -12.29 -30.92 -31.29
C PRO A 107 -11.36 -31.45 -30.16
N VAL A 108 -10.68 -30.55 -29.47
CA VAL A 108 -9.79 -30.81 -28.36
C VAL A 108 -10.48 -30.46 -27.04
N ASN A 109 -11.44 -31.27 -26.62
CA ASN A 109 -12.22 -31.04 -25.43
C ASN A 109 -11.48 -31.57 -24.19
N GLY A 110 -11.41 -30.76 -23.12
CA GLY A 110 -10.83 -31.17 -21.82
C GLY A 110 -9.30 -31.32 -21.81
N ASP A 111 -8.60 -31.06 -22.92
CA ASP A 111 -7.14 -31.25 -23.06
C ASP A 111 -6.40 -29.93 -23.30
N ARG A 112 -5.98 -29.27 -22.21
CA ARG A 112 -5.17 -28.06 -22.26
C ARG A 112 -3.81 -28.27 -22.94
N ALA A 113 -3.23 -29.47 -22.78
CA ALA A 113 -1.94 -29.76 -23.39
C ALA A 113 -2.08 -29.84 -24.91
N ALA A 114 -3.19 -30.42 -25.42
CA ALA A 114 -3.49 -30.41 -26.84
C ALA A 114 -3.71 -28.99 -27.39
N VAL A 115 -4.41 -28.12 -26.65
CA VAL A 115 -4.54 -26.69 -27.00
C VAL A 115 -3.18 -26.01 -27.09
N ALA A 116 -2.34 -26.17 -26.07
CA ALA A 116 -0.99 -25.59 -26.03
C ALA A 116 -0.11 -26.12 -27.18
N ALA A 117 -0.19 -27.41 -27.50
CA ALA A 117 0.52 -28.01 -28.62
C ALA A 117 0.01 -27.47 -29.97
N ALA A 118 -1.31 -27.31 -30.13
CA ALA A 118 -1.92 -26.74 -31.32
C ALA A 118 -1.46 -25.29 -31.57
N MET A 119 -1.38 -24.46 -30.52
CA MET A 119 -0.83 -23.10 -30.60
C MET A 119 0.62 -23.06 -31.10
N GLN A 120 1.41 -24.13 -30.86
CA GLN A 120 2.75 -24.30 -31.40
C GLN A 120 2.75 -24.87 -32.80
N GLY A 121 1.58 -24.99 -33.48
CA GLY A 121 1.42 -25.59 -34.77
C GLY A 121 1.55 -27.11 -34.78
N LYS A 122 1.50 -27.76 -33.62
CA LYS A 122 1.51 -29.23 -33.44
C LYS A 122 0.08 -29.72 -33.28
N VAL A 123 -0.77 -29.50 -34.27
CA VAL A 123 -2.15 -29.98 -34.24
C VAL A 123 -2.13 -31.51 -34.31
N ARG A 124 -2.78 -32.16 -33.32
CA ARG A 124 -2.94 -33.61 -33.27
C ARG A 124 -4.32 -33.99 -33.75
N GLY A 125 -4.42 -35.13 -34.43
CA GLY A 125 -5.65 -35.72 -34.85
C GLY A 125 -5.86 -35.64 -36.38
N GLN A 126 -6.97 -36.24 -36.82
CA GLN A 126 -7.33 -36.27 -38.21
C GLN A 126 -7.94 -34.93 -38.59
N GLN A 127 -7.56 -34.42 -39.76
CA GLN A 127 -8.21 -33.27 -40.40
C GLN A 127 -9.68 -33.60 -40.62
N PHE A 128 -10.57 -32.74 -40.17
CA PHE A 128 -12.01 -33.00 -40.22
C PHE A 128 -12.68 -32.46 -41.47
N PHE A 129 -12.02 -31.53 -42.17
CA PHE A 129 -12.50 -30.86 -43.35
C PHE A 129 -11.40 -30.79 -44.40
N PRO A 130 -11.65 -31.19 -45.69
CA PRO A 130 -10.70 -30.94 -46.74
C PRO A 130 -10.62 -29.44 -46.99
N GLY A 131 -9.63 -28.82 -46.44
CA GLY A 131 -9.47 -27.38 -46.22
C GLY A 131 -9.86 -26.50 -47.41
N LEU A 132 -10.31 -25.30 -47.08
CA LEU A 132 -10.50 -24.24 -48.05
C LEU A 132 -9.15 -23.84 -48.64
N ARG A 133 -9.05 -23.73 -49.96
CA ARG A 133 -7.83 -23.35 -50.67
C ARG A 133 -8.16 -22.18 -51.59
N LEU A 134 -7.57 -21.01 -51.36
CA LEU A 134 -7.83 -19.78 -52.08
C LEU A 134 -6.52 -19.19 -52.62
N PRO A 135 -6.43 -18.81 -53.92
CA PRO A 135 -5.25 -18.12 -54.41
C PRO A 135 -5.02 -16.78 -53.66
N ALA A 136 -3.79 -16.52 -53.25
CA ALA A 136 -3.51 -15.32 -52.47
C ALA A 136 -3.65 -14.03 -53.30
N ASP A 137 -3.26 -14.05 -54.53
CA ASP A 137 -3.28 -12.92 -55.49
C ASP A 137 -4.68 -12.38 -55.78
N THR A 138 -5.69 -13.24 -55.75
CA THR A 138 -7.09 -12.86 -56.03
C THR A 138 -7.93 -12.70 -54.76
N THR A 139 -7.42 -13.17 -53.63
CA THR A 139 -8.15 -13.20 -52.35
C THR A 139 -7.75 -12.04 -51.42
N LEU A 140 -6.46 -11.66 -51.42
CA LEU A 140 -5.97 -10.57 -50.62
C LEU A 140 -6.35 -9.20 -51.21
N GLY A 141 -6.92 -8.35 -50.41
CA GLY A 141 -7.16 -6.95 -50.75
C GLY A 141 -5.87 -6.13 -50.87
N PRO A 142 -5.96 -4.86 -51.28
CA PRO A 142 -4.80 -3.97 -51.41
C PRO A 142 -4.11 -3.66 -50.09
N ASP A 143 -4.80 -3.88 -48.98
CA ASP A 143 -4.30 -3.76 -47.62
C ASP A 143 -3.70 -5.07 -47.08
N HIS A 144 -3.49 -6.05 -47.93
CA HIS A 144 -3.03 -7.41 -47.60
C HIS A 144 -3.97 -8.16 -46.64
N ARG A 145 -5.24 -7.78 -46.58
CA ARG A 145 -6.24 -8.38 -45.68
C ARG A 145 -7.27 -9.16 -46.49
N VAL A 146 -7.78 -10.20 -45.82
CA VAL A 146 -8.92 -10.96 -46.31
C VAL A 146 -9.81 -11.38 -45.15
N THR A 147 -11.12 -11.35 -45.37
CA THR A 147 -12.10 -11.92 -44.46
C THR A 147 -12.68 -13.18 -45.06
N LEU A 148 -12.39 -14.31 -44.46
CA LEU A 148 -12.85 -15.63 -44.85
C LEU A 148 -14.09 -15.98 -44.06
N THR A 149 -15.22 -16.16 -44.72
CA THR A 149 -16.47 -16.62 -44.09
C THR A 149 -16.78 -18.02 -44.56
N VAL A 150 -16.84 -18.96 -43.61
CA VAL A 150 -17.11 -20.37 -43.90
C VAL A 150 -18.39 -20.78 -43.17
N PRO A 151 -19.40 -21.26 -43.89
CA PRO A 151 -20.60 -21.80 -43.27
C PRO A 151 -20.28 -22.97 -42.35
N THR A 152 -21.04 -23.12 -41.25
CA THR A 152 -20.92 -24.23 -40.30
C THR A 152 -22.18 -25.09 -40.33
N SER A 153 -22.04 -26.41 -40.23
CA SER A 153 -23.17 -27.35 -40.25
C SER A 153 -22.89 -28.55 -39.35
N SER A 154 -23.93 -29.17 -38.80
CA SER A 154 -23.82 -30.44 -38.10
C SER A 154 -23.56 -31.64 -39.04
N ASP A 155 -24.10 -31.60 -40.25
CA ASP A 155 -24.11 -32.74 -41.19
C ASP A 155 -23.00 -32.68 -42.21
N GLY A 156 -22.46 -31.49 -42.49
CA GLY A 156 -21.36 -31.24 -43.39
C GLY A 156 -21.78 -31.39 -44.86
N HIS A 157 -21.73 -30.27 -45.59
CA HIS A 157 -21.85 -30.22 -47.05
C HIS A 157 -20.57 -29.64 -47.62
N ASP A 158 -20.34 -29.81 -48.91
CA ASP A 158 -19.20 -29.21 -49.57
C ASP A 158 -19.14 -27.70 -49.31
N GLY A 159 -17.99 -27.22 -48.92
CA GLY A 159 -17.78 -25.80 -48.54
C GLY A 159 -18.23 -25.39 -47.14
N THR A 160 -18.68 -26.33 -46.28
CA THR A 160 -19.08 -26.04 -44.89
C THR A 160 -18.15 -26.71 -43.88
N PHE A 161 -17.92 -26.04 -42.77
CA PHE A 161 -17.25 -26.68 -41.62
C PHE A 161 -18.22 -27.61 -40.91
N ARG A 162 -17.90 -28.90 -40.85
CA ARG A 162 -18.68 -29.87 -40.14
C ARG A 162 -18.33 -29.83 -38.64
N LEU A 163 -19.18 -29.20 -37.84
CA LEU A 163 -19.01 -29.11 -36.38
C LEU A 163 -20.04 -30.02 -35.71
N LYS A 164 -19.81 -31.35 -35.70
CA LYS A 164 -20.79 -32.34 -35.26
C LYS A 164 -21.13 -32.25 -33.80
N THR A 165 -20.17 -31.93 -32.94
CA THR A 165 -20.31 -31.87 -31.49
C THR A 165 -19.94 -30.49 -30.98
N ALA A 166 -20.50 -30.10 -29.84
CA ALA A 166 -19.97 -28.94 -29.11
C ALA A 166 -18.51 -29.18 -28.75
N GLY A 167 -17.70 -28.13 -28.77
CA GLY A 167 -16.29 -28.25 -28.42
C GLY A 167 -15.41 -27.19 -29.08
N LEU A 168 -14.13 -27.35 -28.82
CA LEU A 168 -13.05 -26.46 -29.23
C LEU A 168 -12.32 -27.08 -30.45
N TYR A 169 -12.48 -26.48 -31.59
CA TYR A 169 -11.93 -26.96 -32.85
C TYR A 169 -10.68 -26.15 -33.21
N PRO A 170 -9.48 -26.77 -33.29
CA PRO A 170 -8.29 -26.12 -33.84
C PRO A 170 -8.49 -25.80 -35.30
N VAL A 171 -8.15 -24.59 -35.71
CA VAL A 171 -8.16 -24.11 -37.09
C VAL A 171 -6.76 -23.70 -37.46
N LEU A 172 -6.17 -24.38 -38.46
CA LEU A 172 -4.86 -24.05 -39.01
C LEU A 172 -5.05 -23.21 -40.28
N ILE A 173 -4.55 -21.99 -40.25
CA ILE A 173 -4.47 -21.09 -41.40
C ILE A 173 -3.03 -21.09 -41.87
N SER A 174 -2.78 -21.34 -43.13
CA SER A 174 -1.43 -21.37 -43.68
C SER A 174 -1.36 -20.70 -45.05
N VAL A 175 -0.21 -20.12 -45.35
CA VAL A 175 0.16 -19.67 -46.70
C VAL A 175 1.12 -20.70 -47.28
N GLN A 176 0.78 -21.26 -48.45
CA GLN A 176 1.49 -22.35 -49.07
C GLN A 176 1.89 -21.98 -50.49
N LYS A 177 3.08 -22.42 -50.93
CA LYS A 177 3.54 -22.38 -52.31
C LYS A 177 3.90 -23.79 -52.77
N GLY A 178 3.05 -24.37 -53.60
CA GLY A 178 3.14 -25.80 -53.88
C GLY A 178 3.03 -26.65 -52.60
N SER A 179 4.04 -27.45 -52.34
CA SER A 179 4.11 -28.29 -51.13
C SER A 179 4.77 -27.61 -49.90
N VAL A 180 5.26 -26.36 -50.07
CA VAL A 180 6.00 -25.64 -49.01
C VAL A 180 5.05 -24.72 -48.25
N THR A 181 5.00 -24.86 -46.92
CA THR A 181 4.32 -23.92 -46.04
C THR A 181 5.24 -22.76 -45.75
N LEU A 182 4.87 -21.54 -46.17
CA LEU A 182 5.61 -20.31 -45.99
C LEU A 182 5.34 -19.70 -44.62
N ALA A 183 4.06 -19.68 -44.23
CA ALA A 183 3.63 -19.20 -42.93
C ALA A 183 2.43 -20.01 -42.42
N ARG A 184 2.26 -20.05 -41.09
CA ARG A 184 1.12 -20.73 -40.47
C ARG A 184 0.69 -20.04 -39.21
N LEU A 185 -0.60 -20.09 -38.90
CA LEU A 185 -1.23 -19.58 -37.69
C LEU A 185 -2.27 -20.60 -37.25
N THR A 186 -2.31 -20.90 -35.94
CA THR A 186 -3.37 -21.74 -35.38
C THR A 186 -4.26 -20.88 -34.50
N THR A 187 -5.56 -20.96 -34.73
CA THR A 187 -6.60 -20.38 -33.89
C THR A 187 -7.65 -21.42 -33.52
N PHE A 188 -8.73 -21.04 -32.85
CA PHE A 188 -9.72 -21.97 -32.36
C PHE A 188 -11.14 -21.50 -32.64
N LEU A 189 -11.95 -22.37 -33.16
CA LEU A 189 -13.36 -22.17 -33.33
C LEU A 189 -14.12 -22.86 -32.21
N VAL A 190 -15.01 -22.15 -31.54
CA VAL A 190 -15.76 -22.68 -30.39
C VAL A 190 -17.21 -22.88 -30.78
N ARG A 191 -17.66 -24.14 -30.78
CA ARG A 191 -19.09 -24.47 -30.81
C ARG A 191 -19.56 -24.69 -29.39
N VAL A 192 -20.40 -23.79 -28.88
CA VAL A 192 -20.95 -23.87 -27.52
C VAL A 192 -22.14 -24.82 -27.51
N ASP A 193 -22.18 -25.72 -26.54
CA ASP A 193 -23.38 -26.43 -26.17
C ASP A 193 -24.25 -25.54 -25.29
N PRO A 194 -25.49 -25.20 -25.68
CA PRO A 194 -26.39 -24.38 -24.86
C PRO A 194 -26.74 -25.03 -23.51
N THR A 195 -26.49 -26.33 -23.36
CA THR A 195 -26.71 -27.04 -22.08
C THR A 195 -25.45 -27.10 -21.21
N SER A 196 -24.27 -26.74 -21.75
CA SER A 196 -23.03 -26.73 -20.99
C SER A 196 -22.99 -25.54 -20.03
N ARG A 197 -22.41 -25.77 -18.85
CA ARG A 197 -22.16 -24.67 -17.91
C ARG A 197 -20.94 -23.88 -18.30
N PRO A 198 -21.01 -22.53 -18.35
CA PRO A 198 -19.86 -21.71 -18.70
C PRO A 198 -18.79 -21.80 -17.63
N VAL A 199 -17.54 -21.63 -18.01
CA VAL A 199 -16.40 -21.49 -17.08
C VAL A 199 -16.48 -20.11 -16.45
N GLU A 200 -16.45 -20.05 -15.12
CA GLU A 200 -16.42 -18.79 -14.40
C GLU A 200 -15.03 -18.18 -14.43
N VAL A 201 -14.94 -16.91 -14.81
CA VAL A 201 -13.67 -16.16 -14.92
C VAL A 201 -13.75 -14.89 -14.11
N ALA A 202 -12.98 -14.83 -13.03
CA ALA A 202 -12.81 -13.59 -12.24
C ALA A 202 -11.52 -12.90 -12.64
N MET A 203 -11.57 -11.58 -12.86
CA MET A 203 -10.39 -10.76 -13.18
C MET A 203 -10.07 -9.82 -12.03
N VAL A 204 -8.81 -9.83 -11.57
CA VAL A 204 -8.33 -9.04 -10.47
C VAL A 204 -7.20 -8.10 -10.92
N PHE A 205 -7.35 -6.84 -10.58
CA PHE A 205 -6.38 -5.80 -10.91
C PHE A 205 -5.78 -5.22 -9.61
N PRO A 206 -4.63 -5.75 -9.15
CA PRO A 206 -3.91 -5.17 -8.04
C PRO A 206 -3.20 -3.88 -8.49
N VAL A 207 -3.35 -2.82 -7.70
CA VAL A 207 -2.59 -1.58 -7.86
C VAL A 207 -1.98 -1.25 -6.50
N ASP A 208 -0.71 -1.62 -6.37
CA ASP A 208 0.10 -1.42 -5.16
C ASP A 208 1.41 -0.73 -5.51
N ARG A 209 1.96 0.04 -4.57
CA ARG A 209 3.23 0.75 -4.72
C ARG A 209 3.75 1.29 -3.37
N ALA A 210 4.89 1.98 -3.39
CA ALA A 210 5.38 2.77 -2.26
C ALA A 210 4.36 3.84 -1.83
N PRO A 211 4.39 4.29 -0.58
CA PRO A 211 3.45 5.31 -0.06
C PRO A 211 3.38 6.56 -0.94
N VAL A 212 2.18 7.04 -1.17
CA VAL A 212 1.93 8.21 -2.05
C VAL A 212 2.29 9.51 -1.36
N LEU A 213 1.96 9.63 -0.07
CA LEU A 213 2.36 10.77 0.75
C LEU A 213 3.87 10.71 1.00
N GLN A 214 4.58 11.79 0.69
CA GLN A 214 6.02 11.93 0.89
C GLN A 214 6.35 12.66 2.20
N PRO A 215 7.59 12.58 2.71
CA PRO A 215 7.97 13.26 3.95
C PRO A 215 7.81 14.79 3.92
N ASP A 216 7.86 15.41 2.74
CA ASP A 216 7.65 16.85 2.53
C ASP A 216 6.17 17.26 2.48
N GLY A 217 5.25 16.32 2.73
CA GLY A 217 3.80 16.53 2.62
C GLY A 217 3.26 16.46 1.20
N SER A 218 4.10 16.36 0.17
CA SER A 218 3.63 16.20 -1.21
C SER A 218 3.00 14.81 -1.42
N ARG A 219 2.04 14.73 -2.35
CA ARG A 219 1.42 13.47 -2.75
C ARG A 219 1.81 13.15 -4.18
N ILE A 220 2.57 12.08 -4.37
CA ILE A 220 3.12 11.70 -5.67
C ILE A 220 2.48 10.39 -6.13
N LEU A 221 1.75 10.47 -7.24
CA LEU A 221 1.28 9.31 -7.98
C LEU A 221 2.17 9.14 -9.21
N ASP A 222 2.95 8.05 -9.26
CA ASP A 222 3.85 7.80 -10.38
C ASP A 222 3.11 7.44 -11.67
N GLU A 223 3.79 7.62 -12.79
CA GLU A 223 3.24 7.38 -14.12
C GLU A 223 2.82 5.91 -14.33
N ALA A 224 3.55 4.95 -13.78
CA ALA A 224 3.19 3.54 -13.90
C ALA A 224 1.87 3.23 -13.18
N THR A 225 1.66 3.78 -11.99
CA THR A 225 0.40 3.65 -11.24
C THR A 225 -0.74 4.34 -11.99
N ARG A 226 -0.51 5.56 -12.49
CA ARG A 226 -1.50 6.32 -13.28
C ARG A 226 -1.88 5.56 -14.56
N SER A 227 -0.90 4.99 -15.27
CA SER A 227 -1.13 4.17 -16.47
C SER A 227 -1.99 2.94 -16.17
N ARG A 228 -1.78 2.25 -15.04
CA ARG A 228 -2.63 1.12 -14.61
C ARG A 228 -4.06 1.55 -14.34
N LEU A 229 -4.25 2.66 -13.62
CA LEU A 229 -5.59 3.20 -13.33
C LEU A 229 -6.32 3.62 -14.60
N ASN A 230 -5.65 4.28 -15.54
CA ASN A 230 -6.19 4.63 -16.85
C ASN A 230 -6.54 3.37 -17.69
N THR A 231 -5.75 2.30 -17.56
CA THR A 231 -6.05 1.04 -18.23
C THR A 231 -7.30 0.38 -17.63
N ILE A 232 -7.46 0.38 -16.29
CA ILE A 232 -8.69 -0.13 -15.64
C ILE A 232 -9.91 0.68 -16.11
N ASP A 233 -9.79 2.01 -16.16
CA ASP A 233 -10.84 2.89 -16.67
C ASP A 233 -11.23 2.53 -18.11
N ARG A 234 -10.24 2.41 -19.01
CA ARG A 234 -10.44 2.07 -20.42
C ARG A 234 -11.12 0.72 -20.62
N ILE A 235 -10.62 -0.35 -19.96
CA ILE A 235 -11.22 -1.68 -20.09
C ILE A 235 -12.63 -1.74 -19.49
N GLY A 236 -12.86 -1.06 -18.37
CA GLY A 236 -14.18 -0.97 -17.75
C GLY A 236 -15.19 -0.18 -18.60
N ALA A 237 -14.72 0.80 -19.38
CA ALA A 237 -15.54 1.52 -20.34
C ALA A 237 -15.85 0.69 -21.61
N THR A 238 -14.86 -0.07 -22.11
CA THR A 238 -14.98 -0.90 -23.33
C THR A 238 -15.93 -2.09 -23.11
N ALA A 239 -15.90 -2.71 -21.93
CA ALA A 239 -16.72 -3.88 -21.62
C ALA A 239 -17.50 -3.68 -20.30
N PRO A 240 -18.54 -2.85 -20.30
CA PRO A 240 -19.28 -2.49 -19.08
C PRO A 240 -20.05 -3.66 -18.44
N THR A 241 -20.26 -4.75 -19.15
CA THR A 241 -20.92 -5.97 -18.67
C THR A 241 -19.97 -6.94 -17.95
N VAL A 242 -18.66 -6.74 -18.08
CA VAL A 242 -17.66 -7.57 -17.41
C VAL A 242 -17.37 -7.00 -16.02
N PRO A 243 -17.75 -7.69 -14.93
CA PRO A 243 -17.41 -7.22 -13.58
C PRO A 243 -15.92 -7.40 -13.31
N LEU A 244 -15.28 -6.36 -12.80
CA LEU A 244 -13.86 -6.38 -12.43
C LEU A 244 -13.73 -6.43 -10.90
N THR A 245 -12.73 -7.14 -10.40
CA THR A 245 -12.36 -7.08 -8.98
C THR A 245 -11.13 -6.17 -8.85
N LEU A 246 -11.29 -5.09 -8.09
CA LEU A 246 -10.26 -4.07 -7.89
C LEU A 246 -9.58 -4.26 -6.55
N ALA A 247 -8.27 -4.49 -6.56
CA ALA A 247 -7.42 -4.53 -5.37
C ALA A 247 -6.50 -3.29 -5.36
N ILE A 248 -7.11 -2.11 -5.31
CA ILE A 248 -6.41 -0.81 -5.33
C ILE A 248 -6.19 -0.38 -3.90
N ARG A 249 -4.95 0.01 -3.58
CA ARG A 249 -4.63 0.48 -2.24
C ARG A 249 -5.34 1.79 -1.91
N PRO A 250 -5.94 1.90 -0.71
CA PRO A 250 -6.79 3.04 -0.37
C PRO A 250 -6.09 4.40 -0.41
N ASP A 251 -4.78 4.50 -0.07
CA ASP A 251 -4.02 5.75 -0.13
C ASP A 251 -3.86 6.30 -1.56
N ILE A 252 -3.87 5.40 -2.57
CA ILE A 252 -3.88 5.80 -3.99
C ILE A 252 -5.21 6.49 -4.32
N ILE A 253 -6.31 5.90 -3.90
CA ILE A 253 -7.66 6.45 -4.09
C ILE A 253 -7.82 7.79 -3.35
N ASP A 254 -7.40 7.86 -2.09
CA ASP A 254 -7.42 9.09 -1.29
C ASP A 254 -6.65 10.22 -2.00
N THR A 255 -5.51 9.88 -2.59
CA THR A 255 -4.72 10.84 -3.35
C THR A 255 -5.43 11.32 -4.60
N LEU A 256 -6.04 10.43 -5.40
CA LEU A 256 -6.80 10.82 -6.59
C LEU A 256 -7.96 11.75 -6.27
N VAL A 257 -8.71 11.45 -5.21
CA VAL A 257 -9.89 12.23 -4.80
C VAL A 257 -9.49 13.65 -4.35
N HIS A 258 -8.32 13.82 -3.75
CA HIS A 258 -7.85 15.10 -3.22
C HIS A 258 -6.84 15.83 -4.11
N SER A 259 -6.55 15.31 -5.33
CA SER A 259 -5.59 15.87 -6.27
C SER A 259 -6.25 16.79 -7.32
N THR A 260 -5.76 16.75 -8.55
CA THR A 260 -6.22 17.59 -9.68
C THR A 260 -7.66 17.30 -10.10
N ALA A 261 -8.23 18.16 -10.94
CA ALA A 261 -9.56 17.92 -11.51
C ALA A 261 -9.61 16.63 -12.35
N ASP A 262 -8.54 16.36 -13.12
CA ASP A 262 -8.43 15.15 -13.95
C ASP A 262 -8.33 13.89 -13.10
N ASP A 263 -7.58 13.93 -12.00
CA ASP A 263 -7.48 12.82 -11.06
C ASP A 263 -8.82 12.52 -10.38
N ARG A 264 -9.56 13.55 -9.98
CA ARG A 264 -10.92 13.40 -9.44
C ARG A 264 -11.89 12.81 -10.46
N ALA A 265 -11.79 13.24 -11.71
CA ALA A 265 -12.59 12.67 -12.79
C ALA A 265 -12.26 11.19 -13.02
N LEU A 266 -10.99 10.82 -13.02
CA LEU A 266 -10.54 9.42 -13.09
C LEU A 266 -11.07 8.61 -11.89
N ALA A 267 -10.95 9.14 -10.67
CA ALA A 267 -11.50 8.50 -9.46
C ALA A 267 -13.02 8.24 -9.59
N GLY A 268 -13.78 9.19 -10.14
CA GLY A 268 -15.22 9.04 -10.36
C GLY A 268 -15.58 7.94 -11.38
N ARG A 269 -14.81 7.82 -12.49
CA ARG A 269 -15.00 6.75 -13.47
C ARG A 269 -14.65 5.39 -12.88
N LEU A 270 -13.53 5.29 -12.15
CA LEU A 270 -13.14 4.07 -11.43
C LEU A 270 -14.18 3.67 -10.36
N ALA A 271 -14.78 4.63 -9.64
CA ALA A 271 -15.87 4.34 -8.69
C ALA A 271 -17.09 3.73 -9.39
N THR A 272 -17.39 4.16 -10.61
CA THR A 272 -18.46 3.58 -11.43
C THR A 272 -18.17 2.12 -11.80
N ILE A 273 -16.92 1.80 -12.10
CA ILE A 273 -16.49 0.42 -12.36
C ILE A 273 -16.55 -0.42 -11.07
N ALA A 274 -16.08 0.14 -9.96
CA ALA A 274 -16.13 -0.48 -8.64
C ALA A 274 -17.56 -0.88 -8.21
N LYS A 275 -18.54 -0.03 -8.48
CA LYS A 275 -19.98 -0.30 -8.18
C LYS A 275 -20.55 -1.49 -8.94
N ARG A 276 -20.05 -1.77 -10.13
CA ARG A 276 -20.48 -2.91 -10.96
C ARG A 276 -19.70 -4.19 -10.68
N GLY A 277 -18.54 -4.06 -10.06
CA GLY A 277 -17.61 -5.13 -9.77
C GLY A 277 -17.48 -5.42 -8.27
N GLU A 278 -16.25 -5.64 -7.84
CA GLU A 278 -15.88 -5.88 -6.45
C GLU A 278 -14.67 -5.02 -6.09
N VAL A 279 -14.65 -4.47 -4.87
CA VAL A 279 -13.48 -3.81 -4.30
C VAL A 279 -12.97 -4.65 -3.12
N ILE A 280 -11.72 -5.03 -3.18
CA ILE A 280 -11.05 -5.72 -2.07
C ILE A 280 -10.59 -4.70 -1.05
N VAL A 281 -11.06 -4.85 0.18
CA VAL A 281 -10.63 -4.02 1.30
C VAL A 281 -9.19 -4.39 1.69
N ASP A 282 -8.34 -3.37 1.89
CA ASP A 282 -6.97 -3.52 2.34
C ASP A 282 -6.63 -2.47 3.40
N THR A 283 -5.46 -2.56 4.01
CA THR A 283 -4.90 -1.50 4.87
C THR A 283 -4.77 -0.20 4.08
N ALA A 284 -5.01 0.94 4.74
CA ALA A 284 -4.93 2.25 4.08
C ALA A 284 -3.55 2.50 3.44
N ILE A 285 -2.51 2.00 4.09
CA ILE A 285 -1.11 1.97 3.60
C ILE A 285 -0.60 0.54 3.61
N THR A 286 0.52 0.26 2.93
CA THR A 286 1.08 -1.10 2.87
C THR A 286 1.58 -1.57 4.23
N ILE A 287 0.87 -2.53 4.84
CA ILE A 287 1.31 -3.21 6.06
C ILE A 287 1.17 -4.72 5.88
N ASP A 288 2.30 -5.40 5.77
CA ASP A 288 2.35 -6.85 5.80
C ASP A 288 1.97 -7.38 7.20
N PRO A 289 0.98 -8.27 7.33
CA PRO A 289 0.52 -8.73 8.62
C PRO A 289 1.57 -9.53 9.41
N SER A 290 2.49 -10.24 8.74
CA SER A 290 3.55 -11.00 9.40
C SER A 290 4.60 -10.06 10.01
N LEU A 291 4.98 -9.03 9.26
CA LEU A 291 5.89 -8.00 9.76
C LEU A 291 5.22 -7.19 10.87
N ALA A 292 3.97 -6.82 10.70
CA ALA A 292 3.22 -6.08 11.71
C ALA A 292 3.11 -6.83 13.04
N ALA A 293 2.84 -8.14 13.00
CA ALA A 293 2.78 -8.97 14.20
C ALA A 293 4.12 -9.02 14.95
N ARG A 294 5.24 -9.06 14.21
CA ARG A 294 6.59 -9.12 14.81
C ARG A 294 7.12 -7.76 15.26
N SER A 295 6.66 -6.67 14.65
CA SER A 295 7.18 -5.32 14.89
C SER A 295 6.30 -4.48 15.82
N GLY A 296 5.39 -5.10 16.59
CA GLY A 296 4.52 -4.40 17.55
C GLY A 296 3.43 -3.52 16.90
N LEU A 297 3.13 -3.71 15.60
CA LEU A 297 2.18 -2.89 14.84
C LEU A 297 0.76 -3.49 14.80
N SER A 298 0.42 -4.45 15.67
CA SER A 298 -0.86 -5.19 15.58
C SER A 298 -2.10 -4.31 15.65
N ASP A 299 -2.12 -3.32 16.52
CA ASP A 299 -3.28 -2.42 16.65
C ASP A 299 -3.31 -1.38 15.52
N ILE A 300 -2.14 -0.92 15.07
CA ILE A 300 -2.03 -0.06 13.89
C ILE A 300 -2.54 -0.80 12.66
N TYR A 301 -2.21 -2.08 12.48
CA TYR A 301 -2.73 -2.89 11.36
C TYR A 301 -4.27 -2.90 11.34
N LYS A 302 -4.92 -3.17 12.47
CA LYS A 302 -6.39 -3.17 12.56
C LYS A 302 -6.99 -1.79 12.24
N GLN A 303 -6.38 -0.73 12.78
CA GLN A 303 -6.79 0.65 12.50
C GLN A 303 -6.67 0.98 11.00
N GLN A 304 -5.57 0.55 10.37
CA GLN A 304 -5.33 0.76 8.95
C GLN A 304 -6.31 -0.01 8.06
N VAL A 305 -6.73 -1.23 8.42
CA VAL A 305 -7.81 -1.95 7.73
C VAL A 305 -9.13 -1.18 7.83
N ALA A 306 -9.48 -0.72 9.02
CA ALA A 306 -10.71 0.07 9.22
C ALA A 306 -10.67 1.41 8.46
N GLN A 307 -9.53 2.07 8.43
CA GLN A 307 -9.33 3.30 7.67
C GLN A 307 -9.40 3.05 6.17
N GLY A 308 -8.78 1.98 5.67
CA GLY A 308 -8.85 1.58 4.27
C GLY A 308 -10.29 1.31 3.82
N LYS A 309 -11.07 0.57 4.64
CA LYS A 309 -12.50 0.36 4.36
C LYS A 309 -13.27 1.68 4.26
N ARG A 310 -13.02 2.65 5.16
CA ARG A 310 -13.68 3.96 5.12
C ARG A 310 -13.34 4.71 3.84
N ILE A 311 -12.04 4.87 3.51
CA ILE A 311 -11.59 5.55 2.30
C ILE A 311 -12.26 4.97 1.05
N LEU A 312 -12.29 3.65 0.93
CA LEU A 312 -12.89 2.97 -0.21
C LEU A 312 -14.42 3.15 -0.23
N SER A 313 -15.09 3.12 0.92
CA SER A 313 -16.55 3.35 1.03
C SER A 313 -16.93 4.77 0.65
N ASP A 314 -16.17 5.76 1.12
CA ASP A 314 -16.37 7.16 0.78
C ASP A 314 -16.15 7.40 -0.73
N TRP A 315 -15.14 6.79 -1.31
CA TRP A 315 -14.87 6.85 -2.74
C TRP A 315 -16.00 6.25 -3.59
N VAL A 316 -16.48 5.07 -3.23
CA VAL A 316 -17.59 4.41 -3.94
C VAL A 316 -18.92 5.15 -3.68
N GLY A 317 -19.03 5.91 -2.59
CA GLY A 317 -20.25 6.61 -2.17
C GLY A 317 -21.31 5.69 -1.57
N SER A 318 -20.89 4.51 -1.07
CA SER A 318 -21.73 3.57 -0.34
C SER A 318 -20.87 2.67 0.53
N GLU A 319 -21.42 2.11 1.59
CA GLU A 319 -20.68 1.16 2.41
C GLU A 319 -20.27 -0.07 1.57
N ILE A 320 -18.95 -0.37 1.57
CA ILE A 320 -18.44 -1.57 0.93
C ILE A 320 -18.69 -2.77 1.84
N ALA A 321 -19.38 -3.76 1.31
CA ALA A 321 -19.53 -5.06 1.97
C ALA A 321 -18.15 -5.74 1.99
N ASP A 322 -17.48 -5.73 3.15
CA ASP A 322 -16.22 -6.44 3.31
C ASP A 322 -16.42 -7.95 3.27
N SER A 323 -16.08 -8.56 2.13
CA SER A 323 -16.17 -10.01 1.93
C SER A 323 -15.14 -10.79 2.78
N GLY A 324 -14.26 -10.11 3.51
CA GLY A 324 -13.12 -10.70 4.20
C GLY A 324 -12.06 -11.26 3.26
N THR A 325 -12.15 -10.98 1.97
CA THR A 325 -11.09 -11.29 1.00
C THR A 325 -9.99 -10.25 1.13
N ARG A 326 -8.72 -10.70 1.24
CA ARG A 326 -7.54 -9.82 1.22
C ARG A 326 -6.57 -10.30 0.16
N PHE A 327 -5.98 -9.35 -0.55
CA PHE A 327 -4.91 -9.64 -1.51
C PHE A 327 -3.57 -9.65 -0.81
N SER A 328 -2.73 -10.65 -1.11
CA SER A 328 -1.33 -10.65 -0.68
C SER A 328 -0.43 -11.14 -1.80
N SER A 329 0.63 -10.37 -2.05
CA SER A 329 1.71 -10.70 -2.99
C SER A 329 2.87 -11.43 -2.34
N VAL A 330 2.80 -11.69 -1.04
CA VAL A 330 3.83 -12.37 -0.23
C VAL A 330 3.21 -13.43 0.65
N GLY A 331 4.04 -14.36 1.14
CA GLY A 331 3.61 -15.38 2.08
C GLY A 331 3.28 -14.78 3.45
N ILE A 332 2.39 -15.42 4.19
CA ILE A 332 1.97 -15.02 5.53
C ILE A 332 2.42 -16.09 6.52
N ASP A 333 3.05 -15.71 7.63
CA ASP A 333 3.40 -16.62 8.72
C ASP A 333 2.22 -16.82 9.69
N ARG A 334 2.44 -17.65 10.71
CA ARG A 334 1.39 -18.01 11.69
C ARG A 334 0.87 -16.81 12.46
N ASP A 335 1.74 -15.90 12.90
CA ASP A 335 1.34 -14.77 13.72
C ASP A 335 0.70 -13.68 12.84
N GLY A 336 1.22 -13.49 11.63
CA GLY A 336 0.58 -12.68 10.60
C GLY A 336 -0.80 -13.18 10.21
N LEU A 337 -1.00 -14.50 10.10
CA LEU A 337 -2.30 -15.10 9.82
C LEU A 337 -3.30 -14.83 10.96
N LYS A 338 -2.87 -14.96 12.23
CA LYS A 338 -3.71 -14.62 13.38
C LYS A 338 -4.11 -13.14 13.35
N LEU A 339 -3.14 -12.26 13.07
CA LEU A 339 -3.38 -10.82 12.99
C LEU A 339 -4.31 -10.48 11.81
N ALA A 340 -4.07 -11.04 10.64
CA ALA A 340 -4.91 -10.82 9.47
C ALA A 340 -6.36 -11.27 9.70
N ARG A 341 -6.55 -12.44 10.37
CA ARG A 341 -7.89 -12.91 10.80
C ARG A 341 -8.56 -11.95 11.78
N ALA A 342 -7.81 -11.42 12.74
CA ALA A 342 -8.30 -10.39 13.65
C ALA A 342 -8.66 -9.08 12.92
N GLY A 343 -8.05 -8.81 11.76
CA GLY A 343 -8.39 -7.75 10.81
C GLY A 343 -9.48 -8.12 9.80
N GLY A 344 -10.19 -9.26 9.99
CA GLY A 344 -11.31 -9.66 9.15
C GLY A 344 -10.95 -10.56 7.95
N LEU A 345 -9.74 -11.08 7.85
CA LEU A 345 -9.38 -12.03 6.78
C LEU A 345 -10.19 -13.33 6.91
N THR A 346 -10.96 -13.66 5.89
CA THR A 346 -11.67 -14.95 5.74
C THR A 346 -11.14 -15.74 4.55
N THR A 347 -10.61 -15.05 3.53
CA THR A 347 -10.09 -15.65 2.31
C THR A 347 -8.87 -14.89 1.82
N LEU A 348 -7.84 -15.62 1.46
CA LEU A 348 -6.63 -15.05 0.87
C LEU A 348 -6.70 -15.14 -0.65
N LEU A 349 -6.59 -14.01 -1.32
CA LEU A 349 -6.33 -13.93 -2.75
C LEU A 349 -4.84 -13.69 -2.97
N THR A 350 -4.19 -14.51 -3.80
CA THR A 350 -2.74 -14.42 -3.97
C THR A 350 -2.28 -14.78 -5.38
N LEU A 351 -1.03 -14.42 -5.67
CA LEU A 351 -0.35 -14.77 -6.92
C LEU A 351 0.13 -16.24 -6.89
N PRO A 352 0.19 -16.90 -8.05
CA PRO A 352 0.67 -18.29 -8.13
C PRO A 352 2.13 -18.45 -7.68
N ALA A 353 2.95 -17.40 -7.84
CA ALA A 353 4.34 -17.40 -7.40
C ALA A 353 4.52 -17.50 -5.88
N VAL A 354 3.50 -17.10 -5.10
CA VAL A 354 3.56 -17.02 -3.63
C VAL A 354 3.33 -18.37 -2.97
N VAL A 355 2.60 -19.26 -3.64
CA VAL A 355 2.20 -20.56 -3.08
C VAL A 355 2.73 -21.72 -3.92
N THR A 356 2.88 -22.87 -3.26
CA THR A 356 3.19 -24.15 -3.92
C THR A 356 2.18 -25.21 -3.50
N ARG A 357 2.00 -26.23 -4.31
CA ARG A 357 1.16 -27.38 -3.96
C ARG A 357 1.87 -28.28 -2.95
N VAL A 358 1.11 -28.81 -2.01
CA VAL A 358 1.58 -29.90 -1.15
C VAL A 358 1.31 -31.21 -1.91
N GLY A 359 2.34 -31.86 -2.42
CA GLY A 359 2.27 -33.08 -3.25
C GLY A 359 2.66 -32.85 -4.72
N SER A 360 2.73 -33.95 -5.52
CA SER A 360 3.10 -33.92 -6.94
C SER A 360 1.94 -33.44 -7.82
N ASP A 361 2.20 -32.89 -8.99
CA ASP A 361 1.36 -32.43 -10.09
C ASP A 361 0.81 -30.99 -9.99
N ASP A 362 1.40 -30.13 -10.81
CA ASP A 362 1.10 -28.71 -10.87
C ASP A 362 0.02 -28.39 -11.92
N ILE A 363 -1.19 -28.83 -11.64
CA ILE A 363 -2.36 -28.34 -12.41
C ILE A 363 -2.82 -27.07 -11.69
N GLY A 364 -2.86 -25.95 -12.40
CA GLY A 364 -3.38 -24.68 -11.86
C GLY A 364 -4.76 -24.86 -11.19
N PRO A 365 -5.08 -24.13 -10.13
CA PRO A 365 -6.34 -24.31 -9.41
C PRO A 365 -7.53 -23.92 -10.30
N LEU A 366 -8.47 -24.84 -10.42
CA LEU A 366 -9.73 -24.67 -11.15
C LEU A 366 -10.87 -24.19 -10.23
N GLY A 367 -10.55 -23.69 -9.07
CA GLY A 367 -11.48 -23.23 -8.05
C GLY A 367 -10.77 -22.70 -6.81
N PRO A 368 -11.52 -22.28 -5.78
CA PRO A 368 -10.96 -21.97 -4.48
C PRO A 368 -10.18 -23.16 -3.91
N VAL A 369 -9.11 -22.89 -3.18
CA VAL A 369 -8.22 -23.91 -2.59
C VAL A 369 -8.10 -23.71 -1.09
N SER A 370 -7.49 -24.66 -0.40
CA SER A 370 -7.03 -24.49 0.98
C SER A 370 -5.55 -24.07 0.98
N ILE A 371 -5.22 -23.01 1.72
CA ILE A 371 -3.85 -22.53 1.91
C ILE A 371 -3.46 -22.76 3.37
N THR A 372 -2.29 -23.29 3.61
CA THR A 372 -1.74 -23.49 4.97
C THR A 372 -0.39 -22.81 5.13
N VAL A 373 -0.16 -22.30 6.32
CA VAL A 373 1.16 -21.78 6.71
C VAL A 373 2.13 -22.92 7.00
N SER A 374 1.61 -24.03 7.55
CA SER A 374 2.40 -25.22 7.86
C SER A 374 1.63 -26.47 7.49
N PRO A 375 2.22 -27.39 6.72
CA PRO A 375 1.55 -28.64 6.35
C PRO A 375 1.17 -29.54 7.56
N SER A 376 1.82 -29.34 8.70
CA SER A 376 1.62 -30.13 9.92
C SER A 376 0.54 -29.58 10.86
N ALA A 377 -0.01 -28.40 10.60
CA ALA A 377 -0.96 -27.73 11.50
C ALA A 377 -2.32 -27.46 10.82
N SER A 378 -3.31 -28.28 11.11
CA SER A 378 -4.68 -28.14 10.56
C SER A 378 -5.36 -26.81 10.97
N ALA A 379 -4.97 -26.23 12.10
CA ALA A 379 -5.54 -24.95 12.57
C ALA A 379 -5.09 -23.72 11.72
N ASP A 380 -4.05 -23.86 10.93
CA ASP A 380 -3.46 -22.79 10.13
C ASP A 380 -3.94 -22.79 8.67
N VAL A 381 -5.00 -23.56 8.38
CA VAL A 381 -5.60 -23.63 7.05
C VAL A 381 -6.64 -22.52 6.87
N LEU A 382 -6.56 -21.81 5.75
CA LEU A 382 -7.55 -20.83 5.38
C LEU A 382 -8.02 -21.02 3.93
N PRO A 383 -9.27 -20.64 3.59
CA PRO A 383 -9.72 -20.57 2.21
C PRO A 383 -8.84 -19.62 1.39
N GLY A 384 -8.49 -20.03 0.19
CA GLY A 384 -7.65 -19.23 -0.70
C GLY A 384 -8.13 -19.26 -2.14
N VAL A 385 -7.75 -18.22 -2.86
CA VAL A 385 -7.91 -18.08 -4.30
C VAL A 385 -6.54 -17.77 -4.88
N VAL A 386 -6.10 -18.59 -5.84
CA VAL A 386 -4.78 -18.43 -6.46
C VAL A 386 -4.96 -18.06 -7.92
N GLY A 387 -4.28 -17.02 -8.37
CA GLY A 387 -4.32 -16.56 -9.75
C GLY A 387 -3.76 -17.60 -10.74
N ALA A 388 -4.19 -17.54 -11.99
CA ALA A 388 -3.66 -18.38 -13.07
C ALA A 388 -2.25 -17.91 -13.50
N ASN A 389 -1.33 -18.86 -13.71
CA ASN A 389 0.06 -18.59 -14.11
C ASN A 389 0.16 -17.87 -15.46
N ASP A 390 -0.67 -18.28 -16.43
CA ASP A 390 -0.51 -17.91 -17.84
C ASP A 390 -1.00 -16.48 -18.13
N PHE A 391 -1.75 -15.87 -17.22
CA PHE A 391 -2.30 -14.53 -17.43
C PHE A 391 -1.22 -13.44 -17.49
N ALA A 392 -0.18 -13.55 -16.68
CA ALA A 392 0.96 -12.64 -16.72
C ALA A 392 1.70 -12.73 -18.08
N THR A 393 1.82 -13.92 -18.63
CA THR A 393 2.43 -14.15 -19.95
C THR A 393 1.58 -13.56 -21.06
N LEU A 394 0.25 -13.71 -20.98
CA LEU A 394 -0.68 -13.14 -21.93
C LEU A 394 -0.57 -11.60 -21.98
N ILE A 395 -0.62 -10.93 -20.83
CA ILE A 395 -0.56 -9.45 -20.77
C ILE A 395 0.74 -8.93 -21.39
N ARG A 396 1.84 -9.65 -21.25
CA ARG A 396 3.16 -9.26 -21.79
C ARG A 396 3.36 -9.62 -23.26
N SER A 397 2.43 -10.38 -23.88
CA SER A 397 2.51 -10.75 -25.29
C SER A 397 2.31 -9.53 -26.19
N ARG A 398 3.26 -9.27 -27.10
CA ARG A 398 3.21 -8.12 -28.01
C ARG A 398 3.01 -8.50 -29.50
N SER A 399 3.25 -9.77 -29.83
CA SER A 399 3.13 -10.26 -31.20
C SER A 399 1.77 -10.90 -31.42
N ASP A 400 0.89 -10.40 -32.23
CA ASP A 400 -0.45 -10.95 -32.51
C ASP A 400 -1.35 -11.10 -31.25
N PRO A 401 -1.82 -9.97 -30.68
CA PRO A 401 -2.60 -9.98 -29.44
C PRO A 401 -3.91 -10.77 -29.56
N LEU A 402 -4.57 -10.76 -30.72
CA LEU A 402 -5.83 -11.48 -30.89
C LEU A 402 -5.62 -13.00 -30.87
N ASN A 403 -4.59 -13.50 -31.55
CA ASN A 403 -4.29 -14.92 -31.55
C ASN A 403 -3.82 -15.42 -30.15
N ALA A 404 -3.01 -14.62 -29.48
CA ALA A 404 -2.60 -14.93 -28.08
C ALA A 404 -3.83 -15.04 -27.15
N VAL A 405 -4.79 -14.12 -27.26
CA VAL A 405 -6.03 -14.15 -26.49
C VAL A 405 -6.90 -15.34 -26.87
N ASN A 406 -7.04 -15.64 -28.16
CA ASN A 406 -7.83 -16.79 -28.60
C ASN A 406 -7.26 -18.11 -28.08
N GLY A 407 -5.93 -18.27 -28.11
CA GLY A 407 -5.28 -19.43 -27.52
C GLY A 407 -5.48 -19.52 -26.01
N PHE A 408 -5.44 -18.39 -25.31
CA PHE A 408 -5.70 -18.34 -23.86
C PHE A 408 -7.17 -18.66 -23.55
N VAL A 409 -8.13 -18.05 -24.27
CA VAL A 409 -9.57 -18.34 -24.14
C VAL A 409 -9.85 -19.80 -24.44
N ALA A 410 -9.21 -20.37 -25.46
CA ALA A 410 -9.31 -21.78 -25.78
C ALA A 410 -8.84 -22.69 -24.63
N GLN A 411 -7.75 -22.33 -23.97
CA GLN A 411 -7.28 -23.04 -22.78
C GLN A 411 -8.26 -22.96 -21.61
N LEU A 412 -8.92 -21.81 -21.42
CA LEU A 412 -9.98 -21.66 -20.41
C LEU A 412 -11.19 -22.52 -20.75
N GLN A 413 -11.62 -22.52 -22.01
CA GLN A 413 -12.77 -23.32 -22.45
C GLN A 413 -12.49 -24.82 -22.46
N ALA A 414 -11.24 -25.24 -22.68
CA ALA A 414 -10.82 -26.62 -22.48
C ALA A 414 -10.97 -27.11 -21.02
N LEU A 415 -11.15 -26.20 -20.05
CA LEU A 415 -11.47 -26.53 -18.67
C LEU A 415 -12.96 -26.91 -18.48
N SER A 416 -13.84 -26.56 -19.45
CA SER A 416 -15.24 -26.94 -19.39
C SER A 416 -15.33 -28.45 -19.57
N PRO A 417 -15.61 -29.23 -18.53
CA PRO A 417 -15.82 -30.66 -18.68
C PRO A 417 -17.09 -30.89 -19.49
N ALA A 418 -17.14 -32.01 -20.19
CA ALA A 418 -18.43 -32.62 -20.61
C ALA A 418 -19.40 -32.59 -19.41
N PRO A 419 -20.73 -32.63 -19.57
CA PRO A 419 -21.71 -32.27 -18.54
C PRO A 419 -21.35 -32.82 -17.15
N SER A 420 -20.61 -32.04 -16.39
CA SER A 420 -20.11 -32.37 -15.04
C SER A 420 -20.94 -31.61 -14.00
N ALA A 421 -21.16 -32.24 -12.86
CA ALA A 421 -21.88 -31.64 -11.75
C ALA A 421 -21.24 -30.41 -11.14
N THR A 422 -19.95 -30.16 -11.41
CA THR A 422 -19.16 -29.08 -10.82
C THR A 422 -18.88 -27.96 -11.82
N LEU A 423 -19.14 -26.71 -11.41
CA LEU A 423 -18.76 -25.51 -12.17
C LEU A 423 -17.24 -25.35 -12.16
N PRO A 424 -16.57 -25.34 -13.32
CA PRO A 424 -15.16 -24.97 -13.40
C PRO A 424 -15.02 -23.45 -13.35
N GLY A 425 -13.93 -22.97 -12.77
CA GLY A 425 -13.67 -21.54 -12.79
C GLY A 425 -12.18 -21.22 -12.62
N VAL A 426 -11.80 -20.01 -12.98
CA VAL A 426 -10.42 -19.52 -12.90
C VAL A 426 -10.40 -18.07 -12.44
N VAL A 427 -9.36 -17.70 -11.70
CA VAL A 427 -9.12 -16.31 -11.33
C VAL A 427 -7.86 -15.81 -12.04
N LEU A 428 -7.99 -14.71 -12.75
CA LEU A 428 -6.94 -14.05 -13.50
C LEU A 428 -6.46 -12.85 -12.67
N VAL A 429 -5.30 -12.98 -12.02
CA VAL A 429 -4.70 -11.89 -11.23
C VAL A 429 -3.59 -11.26 -12.04
N ALA A 430 -3.70 -9.96 -12.33
CA ALA A 430 -2.64 -9.22 -13.00
C ALA A 430 -1.38 -9.18 -12.11
N PRO A 431 -0.16 -9.36 -12.66
CA PRO A 431 1.06 -9.26 -11.88
C PRO A 431 1.24 -7.83 -11.36
N LEU A 432 1.97 -7.64 -10.24
CA LEU A 432 2.12 -6.30 -9.63
C LEU A 432 2.77 -5.26 -10.55
N ASP A 433 3.65 -5.70 -11.45
CA ASP A 433 4.35 -4.87 -12.43
C ASP A 433 3.63 -4.77 -13.79
N TRP A 434 2.33 -5.12 -13.83
CA TRP A 434 1.59 -5.15 -15.09
C TRP A 434 1.49 -3.77 -15.73
N SER A 435 1.56 -3.78 -17.05
CA SER A 435 1.23 -2.67 -17.92
C SER A 435 0.52 -3.21 -19.15
N ALA A 436 -0.40 -2.48 -19.71
CA ALA A 436 -1.11 -2.90 -20.91
C ALA A 436 -1.28 -1.70 -21.86
N GLU A 437 -0.89 -1.94 -23.11
CA GLU A 437 -1.09 -0.98 -24.20
C GLU A 437 -2.55 -0.97 -24.65
N ALA A 438 -3.01 0.16 -25.18
CA ALA A 438 -4.33 0.27 -25.77
C ALA A 438 -4.45 -0.65 -27.00
N GLY A 439 -5.54 -1.39 -27.12
CA GLY A 439 -5.75 -2.39 -28.16
C GLY A 439 -4.92 -3.66 -28.00
N GLY A 440 -4.23 -3.80 -26.87
CA GLY A 440 -3.40 -4.98 -26.57
C GLY A 440 -4.21 -6.21 -26.12
N PRO A 441 -3.50 -7.27 -25.67
CA PRO A 441 -4.14 -8.53 -25.30
C PRO A 441 -5.18 -8.39 -24.17
N LEU A 442 -4.98 -7.46 -23.24
CA LEU A 442 -5.91 -7.26 -22.14
C LEU A 442 -7.25 -6.70 -22.61
N ASP A 443 -7.25 -5.69 -23.49
CA ASP A 443 -8.46 -5.11 -24.05
C ASP A 443 -9.23 -6.16 -24.87
N THR A 444 -8.50 -6.93 -25.69
CA THR A 444 -9.06 -8.02 -26.49
C THR A 444 -9.67 -9.10 -25.61
N LEU A 445 -9.00 -9.49 -24.52
CA LEU A 445 -9.52 -10.50 -23.59
C LEU A 445 -10.82 -10.04 -22.92
N VAL A 446 -10.85 -8.80 -22.41
CA VAL A 446 -12.03 -8.27 -21.73
C VAL A 446 -13.22 -8.17 -22.70
N ALA A 447 -12.98 -7.72 -23.92
CA ALA A 447 -14.01 -7.71 -24.97
C ALA A 447 -14.52 -9.13 -25.29
N ARG A 448 -13.64 -10.13 -25.36
CA ARG A 448 -14.00 -11.54 -25.59
C ARG A 448 -14.81 -12.12 -24.44
N LEU A 449 -14.45 -11.80 -23.19
CA LEU A 449 -15.22 -12.26 -22.01
C LEU A 449 -16.66 -11.73 -22.00
N GLY A 450 -16.87 -10.52 -22.48
CA GLY A 450 -18.20 -9.91 -22.61
C GLY A 450 -19.09 -10.55 -23.68
N GLY A 451 -18.49 -11.25 -24.67
CA GLY A 451 -19.20 -11.79 -25.83
C GLY A 451 -19.18 -13.33 -25.99
N SER A 452 -18.44 -14.07 -25.15
CA SER A 452 -18.27 -15.51 -25.35
C SER A 452 -19.29 -16.34 -24.57
N GLY A 453 -20.11 -17.15 -25.26
CA GLY A 453 -21.12 -18.01 -24.64
C GLY A 453 -20.58 -19.15 -23.76
N GLY A 454 -19.26 -19.43 -23.81
CA GLY A 454 -18.63 -20.50 -23.01
C GLY A 454 -17.91 -20.02 -21.75
N LEU A 455 -17.81 -18.70 -21.53
CA LEU A 455 -17.18 -18.09 -20.37
C LEU A 455 -18.17 -17.15 -19.67
N ARG A 456 -18.18 -17.14 -18.35
CA ARG A 456 -18.99 -16.24 -17.55
C ARG A 456 -18.08 -15.35 -16.69
N PRO A 457 -17.96 -14.06 -17.01
CA PRO A 457 -17.21 -13.14 -16.17
C PRO A 457 -17.94 -12.93 -14.83
N VAL A 458 -17.21 -13.03 -13.73
CA VAL A 458 -17.73 -12.93 -12.34
C VAL A 458 -16.74 -12.15 -11.46
N THR A 459 -17.20 -11.69 -10.28
CA THR A 459 -16.31 -11.18 -9.24
C THR A 459 -15.65 -12.33 -8.48
N VAL A 460 -14.58 -12.05 -7.72
CA VAL A 460 -13.94 -13.05 -6.85
C VAL A 460 -14.93 -13.54 -5.79
N GLN A 461 -15.78 -12.67 -5.28
CA GLN A 461 -16.83 -13.07 -4.31
C GLN A 461 -17.85 -14.02 -4.92
N GLN A 462 -18.32 -13.76 -6.15
CA GLN A 462 -19.22 -14.66 -6.88
C GLN A 462 -18.52 -15.99 -7.18
N PHE A 463 -17.29 -15.95 -7.70
CA PHE A 463 -16.47 -17.12 -7.96
C PHE A 463 -16.35 -18.03 -6.71
N ARG A 464 -16.08 -17.45 -5.54
CA ARG A 464 -15.96 -18.20 -4.29
C ARG A 464 -17.28 -18.87 -3.86
N ARG A 465 -18.39 -18.25 -4.17
CA ARG A 465 -19.72 -18.77 -3.82
C ARG A 465 -20.16 -19.88 -4.77
N ASP A 466 -19.90 -19.69 -6.06
CA ASP A 466 -20.49 -20.48 -7.13
C ASP A 466 -19.58 -21.66 -7.54
N VAL A 467 -18.25 -21.49 -7.45
CA VAL A 467 -17.26 -22.52 -7.79
C VAL A 467 -16.88 -23.34 -6.55
N PRO A 468 -17.02 -24.67 -6.58
CA PRO A 468 -16.68 -25.51 -5.44
C PRO A 468 -15.19 -25.50 -5.14
N THR A 469 -14.83 -25.58 -3.86
CA THR A 469 -13.44 -25.63 -3.41
C THR A 469 -12.78 -26.93 -3.88
N VAL A 470 -11.63 -26.78 -4.50
CA VAL A 470 -10.81 -27.89 -4.95
C VAL A 470 -10.08 -28.51 -3.74
N LYS A 471 -10.11 -29.86 -3.63
CA LYS A 471 -9.40 -30.58 -2.57
C LYS A 471 -7.89 -30.55 -2.78
N THR A 472 -7.31 -29.37 -2.92
CA THR A 472 -5.87 -29.17 -3.09
C THR A 472 -5.37 -28.29 -1.98
N LEU A 473 -4.42 -28.80 -1.19
CA LEU A 473 -3.73 -28.02 -0.18
C LEU A 473 -2.54 -27.31 -0.82
N ARG A 474 -2.41 -26.02 -0.56
CA ARG A 474 -1.27 -25.17 -0.94
C ARG A 474 -0.53 -24.71 0.31
N THR A 475 0.74 -24.43 0.18
CA THR A 475 1.55 -23.79 1.23
C THR A 475 2.30 -22.60 0.66
N PHE A 476 2.68 -21.66 1.50
CA PHE A 476 3.52 -20.55 1.06
C PHE A 476 4.92 -21.07 0.69
N ARG A 477 5.51 -20.50 -0.37
CA ARG A 477 6.87 -20.85 -0.81
C ARG A 477 7.90 -20.35 0.19
N GLU A 478 7.79 -19.07 0.53
CA GLU A 478 8.69 -18.42 1.47
C GLU A 478 7.95 -17.33 2.24
N VAL A 479 8.25 -17.23 3.52
CA VAL A 479 7.98 -16.06 4.34
C VAL A 479 9.35 -15.56 4.76
N PRO A 480 9.82 -14.41 4.24
CA PRO A 480 11.16 -13.93 4.56
C PRO A 480 11.35 -13.79 6.06
N PRO A 481 12.42 -14.35 6.65
CA PRO A 481 12.76 -14.10 8.03
C PRO A 481 13.22 -12.65 8.15
N VAL A 482 12.41 -11.81 8.74
CA VAL A 482 12.79 -10.42 9.07
C VAL A 482 13.14 -10.39 10.55
N ALA A 483 14.29 -9.82 10.88
CA ALA A 483 14.66 -9.56 12.27
C ALA A 483 13.60 -8.65 12.89
N PRO A 484 13.07 -8.97 14.06
CA PRO A 484 12.07 -8.15 14.72
C PRO A 484 12.71 -6.82 15.13
N VAL A 485 12.23 -5.73 14.55
CA VAL A 485 12.50 -4.35 14.99
C VAL A 485 11.23 -3.88 15.67
N ASP A 486 11.32 -3.38 16.90
CA ASP A 486 10.17 -2.82 17.60
C ASP A 486 9.79 -1.44 17.05
N VAL A 487 9.26 -1.45 15.84
CA VAL A 487 8.75 -0.25 15.16
C VAL A 487 7.53 0.30 15.90
N GLY A 488 6.68 -0.58 16.44
CA GLY A 488 5.47 -0.18 17.16
C GLY A 488 5.79 0.60 18.42
N GLY A 489 6.73 0.12 19.24
CA GLY A 489 7.20 0.83 20.43
C GLY A 489 7.85 2.17 20.11
N GLN A 490 8.69 2.22 19.07
CA GLN A 490 9.30 3.49 18.62
C GLN A 490 8.23 4.51 18.18
N LEU A 491 7.26 4.10 17.37
CA LEU A 491 6.19 4.99 16.90
C LEU A 491 5.27 5.42 18.06
N ALA A 492 5.01 4.55 19.04
CA ALA A 492 4.23 4.90 20.21
C ALA A 492 4.91 6.00 21.04
N LEU A 493 6.22 5.90 21.27
CA LEU A 493 7.01 6.92 21.97
C LEU A 493 7.01 8.25 21.20
N VAL A 494 7.20 8.20 19.89
CA VAL A 494 7.15 9.40 19.02
C VAL A 494 5.76 10.02 19.07
N ASN A 495 4.70 9.23 18.99
CA ASN A 495 3.32 9.72 19.03
C ASN A 495 2.97 10.36 20.37
N LEU A 496 3.44 9.79 21.50
CA LEU A 496 3.29 10.40 22.81
C LEU A 496 3.97 11.76 22.88
N GLY A 497 5.23 11.87 22.41
CA GLY A 497 5.98 13.13 22.38
C GLY A 497 5.29 14.19 21.50
N ILE A 498 4.88 13.82 20.30
CA ILE A 498 4.13 14.70 19.39
C ILE A 498 2.79 15.11 20.03
N GLY A 499 2.06 14.16 20.63
CA GLY A 499 0.79 14.42 21.30
C GLY A 499 0.94 15.41 22.45
N ALA A 500 2.01 15.29 23.25
CA ALA A 500 2.32 16.23 24.31
C ALA A 500 2.56 17.66 23.75
N LEU A 501 3.38 17.80 22.72
CA LEU A 501 3.69 19.09 22.12
C LEU A 501 2.51 19.69 21.34
N THR A 502 1.73 18.87 20.63
CA THR A 502 0.53 19.34 19.92
C THR A 502 -0.58 19.80 20.87
N SER A 503 -0.58 19.34 22.13
CA SER A 503 -1.50 19.83 23.16
C SER A 503 -1.29 21.31 23.47
N MET A 504 -0.14 21.88 23.14
CA MET A 504 0.15 23.31 23.25
C MET A 504 -0.58 24.13 22.18
N MET A 505 -0.95 23.53 21.05
CA MET A 505 -1.59 24.20 19.93
C MET A 505 -3.11 24.18 20.05
N PRO A 506 -3.83 25.29 19.75
CA PRO A 506 -5.28 25.27 19.61
C PRO A 506 -5.77 24.31 18.51
N THR A 507 -4.99 24.17 17.43
CA THR A 507 -5.30 23.28 16.31
C THR A 507 -4.02 22.53 15.90
N PRO A 508 -3.97 21.19 16.09
CA PRO A 508 -2.82 20.38 15.65
C PRO A 508 -2.65 20.42 14.13
N PRO A 509 -1.41 20.30 13.61
CA PRO A 509 -1.17 20.18 12.17
C PRO A 509 -1.83 18.92 11.62
N PRO A 510 -2.65 19.01 10.54
CA PRO A 510 -3.42 17.86 10.05
C PRO A 510 -2.55 16.74 9.48
N GLU A 511 -1.34 17.05 9.00
CA GLU A 511 -0.47 16.09 8.31
C GLU A 511 0.36 15.23 9.25
N THR A 512 0.56 15.64 10.49
CA THR A 512 1.41 14.92 11.47
C THR A 512 0.99 13.45 11.63
N ASN A 513 -0.31 13.22 11.85
CA ASN A 513 -0.85 11.87 11.99
C ASN A 513 -0.76 11.06 10.68
N ALA A 514 -0.92 11.71 9.53
CA ALA A 514 -0.80 11.06 8.23
C ALA A 514 0.63 10.57 7.99
N LEU A 515 1.63 11.39 8.30
CA LEU A 515 3.05 11.03 8.20
C LEU A 515 3.43 9.89 9.15
N LEU A 516 2.94 9.91 10.40
CA LEU A 516 3.15 8.80 11.35
C LEU A 516 2.48 7.49 10.89
N ASN A 517 1.30 7.59 10.31
CA ASN A 517 0.65 6.43 9.71
C ASN A 517 1.53 5.85 8.61
N VAL A 518 2.05 6.68 7.69
CA VAL A 518 2.97 6.21 6.65
C VAL A 518 4.26 5.63 7.23
N ALA A 519 4.80 6.21 8.31
CA ALA A 519 5.98 5.66 9.00
C ALA A 519 5.77 4.23 9.53
N SER A 520 4.51 3.81 9.76
CA SER A 520 4.18 2.43 10.15
C SER A 520 4.20 1.43 8.98
N SER A 521 4.35 1.89 7.73
CA SER A 521 4.38 1.02 6.56
C SER A 521 5.54 0.02 6.64
N THR A 522 5.23 -1.25 6.35
CA THR A 522 6.22 -2.33 6.30
C THR A 522 7.04 -2.32 5.00
N ALA A 523 6.63 -1.54 4.01
CA ALA A 523 7.35 -1.35 2.75
C ALA A 523 8.51 -0.36 2.85
N LEU A 524 8.63 0.39 3.95
CA LEU A 524 9.69 1.37 4.15
C LEU A 524 10.96 0.73 4.69
N THR A 525 12.10 1.18 4.17
CA THR A 525 13.40 0.97 4.83
C THR A 525 13.50 1.81 6.10
N ASP A 526 14.43 1.48 6.99
CA ASP A 526 14.64 2.25 8.23
C ASP A 526 15.00 3.72 7.96
N ILE A 527 15.78 3.99 6.89
CA ILE A 527 16.14 5.35 6.47
C ILE A 527 14.90 6.14 6.02
N GLN A 528 14.05 5.52 5.20
CA GLN A 528 12.80 6.14 4.76
C GLN A 528 11.86 6.39 5.95
N ARG A 529 11.71 5.41 6.83
CA ARG A 529 10.90 5.53 8.06
C ARG A 529 11.37 6.70 8.93
N ALA A 530 12.70 6.81 9.14
CA ALA A 530 13.30 7.92 9.90
C ALA A 530 12.96 9.28 9.28
N ALA A 531 12.94 9.40 7.94
CA ALA A 531 12.55 10.62 7.26
C ALA A 531 11.09 11.01 7.53
N TYR A 532 10.15 10.05 7.50
CA TYR A 532 8.74 10.31 7.85
C TYR A 532 8.56 10.70 9.32
N ILE A 533 9.28 10.05 10.23
CA ILE A 533 9.27 10.40 11.66
C ILE A 533 9.81 11.82 11.87
N ALA A 534 10.91 12.18 11.23
CA ALA A 534 11.50 13.52 11.31
C ALA A 534 10.52 14.58 10.77
N ALA A 535 9.90 14.32 9.62
CA ALA A 535 8.90 15.21 9.04
C ALA A 535 7.66 15.39 9.95
N ALA A 536 7.18 14.29 10.56
CA ALA A 536 6.07 14.35 11.50
C ALA A 536 6.40 15.13 12.78
N LYS A 537 7.66 15.12 13.21
CA LYS A 537 8.15 15.87 14.38
C LYS A 537 8.43 17.34 14.09
N ALA A 538 8.79 17.67 12.85
CA ALA A 538 9.25 19.02 12.47
C ALA A 538 8.32 20.17 12.95
N PRO A 539 6.98 20.07 12.84
CA PRO A 539 6.09 21.09 13.37
C PRO A 539 6.15 21.25 14.89
N THR A 540 6.53 20.20 15.61
CA THR A 540 6.60 20.19 17.08
C THR A 540 7.98 20.51 17.63
N ASP A 541 9.05 20.44 16.82
CA ASP A 541 10.40 20.77 17.24
C ASP A 541 10.52 22.25 17.66
N ALA A 542 9.89 23.15 16.93
CA ALA A 542 9.81 24.57 17.30
C ALA A 542 9.12 24.78 18.65
N MET A 543 8.18 23.93 19.04
CA MET A 543 7.47 24.02 20.31
C MET A 543 8.30 23.54 21.48
N GLN A 544 9.15 22.53 21.28
CA GLN A 544 10.05 22.04 22.32
C GLN A 544 11.03 23.12 22.81
N THR A 545 11.38 24.07 21.93
CA THR A 545 12.29 25.19 22.23
C THR A 545 11.57 26.54 22.25
N ALA A 546 10.25 26.53 22.30
CA ALA A 546 9.43 27.73 22.21
C ALA A 546 9.59 28.66 23.41
N ILE A 547 9.79 28.10 24.61
CA ILE A 547 9.86 28.87 25.84
C ILE A 547 11.31 29.29 26.11
N ASP A 548 11.51 30.58 26.32
CA ASP A 548 12.82 31.09 26.72
C ASP A 548 13.21 30.58 28.12
N PRO A 549 14.51 30.43 28.41
CA PRO A 549 14.98 30.09 29.74
C PRO A 549 14.46 31.09 30.75
N LEU A 550 13.93 30.59 31.86
CA LEU A 550 13.44 31.44 32.92
C LEU A 550 14.61 32.02 33.71
N GLU A 551 14.65 33.37 33.83
CA GLU A 551 15.68 34.06 34.58
C GLU A 551 15.49 33.87 36.09
N LYS A 552 16.62 33.69 36.81
CA LYS A 552 16.61 33.67 38.26
C LYS A 552 16.23 35.04 38.80
N GLN A 553 15.20 35.11 39.62
CA GLN A 553 14.72 36.35 40.22
C GLN A 553 14.51 36.15 41.73
N THR A 554 14.62 37.25 42.49
CA THR A 554 14.36 37.24 43.92
C THR A 554 13.15 38.11 44.21
N PHE A 555 12.16 37.55 44.89
CA PHE A 555 10.93 38.26 45.27
C PHE A 555 10.82 38.41 46.78
N SER A 556 10.48 39.62 47.23
CA SER A 556 10.16 39.87 48.63
C SER A 556 8.63 39.95 48.81
N VAL A 557 8.08 39.04 49.61
CA VAL A 557 6.64 38.93 49.83
C VAL A 557 6.33 38.96 51.35
N ALA A 558 5.13 39.37 51.74
CA ALA A 558 4.69 39.25 53.13
C ALA A 558 4.51 37.76 53.48
N ALA A 559 4.96 37.35 54.67
CA ALA A 559 4.69 36.01 55.18
C ALA A 559 3.18 35.79 55.37
N GLY A 560 2.68 34.60 54.97
CA GLY A 560 1.27 34.28 54.91
C GLY A 560 0.80 34.28 53.44
N LYS A 561 -0.16 35.12 53.13
CA LYS A 561 -0.70 35.28 51.74
C LYS A 561 0.01 36.40 51.03
N GLY A 562 0.64 36.07 49.89
CA GLY A 562 1.33 37.02 49.06
C GLY A 562 1.05 36.75 47.59
N ALA A 563 1.67 37.51 46.70
CA ALA A 563 1.66 37.30 45.26
C ALA A 563 3.05 37.53 44.69
N ILE A 564 3.39 36.77 43.65
CA ILE A 564 4.63 36.97 42.91
C ILE A 564 4.30 37.26 41.43
N PRO A 565 5.02 38.15 40.76
CA PRO A 565 4.90 38.37 39.33
C PRO A 565 5.56 37.22 38.60
N ILE A 566 4.88 36.67 37.59
CA ILE A 566 5.39 35.65 36.71
C ILE A 566 5.39 36.20 35.28
N ARG A 567 6.54 36.08 34.64
CA ARG A 567 6.71 36.44 33.21
C ARG A 567 7.34 35.29 32.48
N ILE A 568 6.68 34.87 31.39
CA ILE A 568 7.14 33.80 30.48
C ILE A 568 7.15 34.34 29.06
N THR A 569 8.27 34.21 28.42
CA THR A 569 8.43 34.60 27.02
C THR A 569 8.48 33.38 26.10
N SER A 570 7.84 33.50 24.97
CA SER A 570 7.85 32.49 23.91
C SER A 570 8.41 33.07 22.63
N LYS A 571 9.19 32.27 21.91
CA LYS A 571 9.70 32.62 20.58
C LYS A 571 8.63 32.54 19.49
N LEU A 572 7.47 31.94 19.81
CA LEU A 572 6.36 31.81 18.88
C LEU A 572 5.42 32.97 19.02
N SER A 573 5.02 33.55 17.89
CA SER A 573 3.97 34.60 17.85
C SER A 573 2.55 34.04 17.95
N ALA A 574 2.37 32.74 17.56
CA ALA A 574 1.08 32.07 17.67
C ALA A 574 0.74 31.78 19.14
N PRO A 575 -0.54 31.88 19.54
CA PRO A 575 -0.96 31.51 20.89
C PRO A 575 -0.64 30.05 21.21
N ILE A 576 -0.05 29.81 22.37
CA ILE A 576 0.26 28.46 22.86
C ILE A 576 -0.22 28.28 24.31
N ASN A 577 -0.70 27.06 24.61
CA ASN A 577 -1.08 26.67 25.95
C ASN A 577 0.07 25.98 26.64
N VAL A 578 0.35 26.33 27.89
CA VAL A 578 1.38 25.66 28.73
C VAL A 578 0.82 25.41 30.14
N LYS A 579 1.33 24.39 30.76
CA LYS A 579 1.04 24.12 32.20
C LYS A 579 2.19 24.65 33.03
N LEU A 580 1.87 25.50 33.98
CA LEU A 580 2.79 25.98 35.00
C LEU A 580 2.67 25.09 36.22
N HIS A 581 3.78 24.48 36.64
CA HIS A 581 3.88 23.69 37.86
C HIS A 581 4.82 24.35 38.86
N PHE A 582 4.30 24.68 40.02
CA PHE A 582 5.07 25.30 41.10
C PHE A 582 5.38 24.28 42.18
N SER A 583 6.63 24.24 42.64
CA SER A 583 7.03 23.40 43.74
C SER A 583 7.99 24.11 44.70
N SER A 584 7.75 23.97 46.00
CA SER A 584 8.62 24.50 47.07
C SER A 584 8.44 23.71 48.33
N ALA A 585 9.48 23.66 49.18
CA ALA A 585 9.41 23.04 50.50
C ALA A 585 8.66 23.89 51.57
N ARG A 586 8.47 25.20 51.31
CA ARG A 586 7.93 26.16 52.27
C ARG A 586 6.91 27.14 51.73
N ALA A 587 6.50 26.94 50.50
CA ALA A 587 5.45 27.73 49.85
C ALA A 587 4.43 26.81 49.22
N ASP A 588 3.18 27.14 49.32
CA ASP A 588 2.06 26.47 48.72
C ASP A 588 1.42 27.38 47.67
N PHE A 589 1.11 26.81 46.51
CA PHE A 589 0.39 27.50 45.42
C PHE A 589 -1.00 26.88 45.29
N VAL A 590 -2.00 27.70 45.08
CA VAL A 590 -3.38 27.21 44.93
C VAL A 590 -3.99 27.79 43.66
N PRO A 591 -4.13 26.95 42.62
CA PRO A 591 -3.65 25.57 42.44
C PRO A 591 -2.16 25.49 42.09
N ASN A 592 -1.49 24.36 42.42
CA ASN A 592 -0.09 24.13 42.09
C ASN A 592 0.14 24.01 40.56
N ASP A 593 -0.86 23.53 39.85
CA ASP A 593 -0.87 23.38 38.37
C ASP A 593 -1.86 24.37 37.76
N GLN A 594 -1.41 25.16 36.80
CA GLN A 594 -2.26 26.10 36.07
C GLN A 594 -1.98 26.01 34.57
N ILE A 595 -3.03 25.83 33.78
CA ILE A 595 -2.91 25.95 32.34
C ILE A 595 -3.11 27.42 31.97
N VAL A 596 -2.13 27.99 31.28
CA VAL A 596 -2.14 29.38 30.80
C VAL A 596 -1.90 29.45 29.33
N THR A 597 -2.43 30.49 28.66
CA THR A 597 -2.19 30.77 27.26
C THR A 597 -1.18 31.91 27.14
N ILE A 598 -0.10 31.66 26.39
CA ILE A 598 0.85 32.70 26.01
C ILE A 598 0.35 33.30 24.69
N VAL A 599 0.08 34.58 24.66
CA VAL A 599 -0.41 35.31 23.49
C VAL A 599 0.64 36.33 23.07
N ASP A 600 0.89 36.47 21.76
CA ASP A 600 1.90 37.37 21.21
C ASP A 600 3.30 37.21 21.82
N GLY A 601 3.65 35.97 22.14
CA GLY A 601 4.96 35.61 22.71
C GLY A 601 5.17 36.00 24.16
N LEU A 602 4.15 36.49 24.90
CA LEU A 602 4.27 36.92 26.27
C LEU A 602 3.09 36.42 27.13
N PHE A 603 3.41 35.84 28.27
CA PHE A 603 2.49 35.68 29.37
C PHE A 603 3.04 36.46 30.55
N GLN A 604 2.24 37.39 31.11
CA GLN A 604 2.58 38.14 32.30
C GLN A 604 1.38 38.13 33.24
N LYS A 605 1.65 37.77 34.51
CA LYS A 605 0.70 37.83 35.62
C LYS A 605 1.40 38.36 36.86
N ASP A 606 1.01 39.53 37.27
CA ASP A 606 1.69 40.25 38.37
C ASP A 606 1.21 39.79 39.75
N ASP A 607 0.14 39.02 39.85
CA ASP A 607 -0.57 38.68 41.08
C ASP A 607 -0.76 37.16 41.24
N MET A 608 0.26 36.36 40.90
CA MET A 608 0.19 34.92 41.14
C MET A 608 0.15 34.64 42.66
N PRO A 609 -0.95 34.09 43.19
CA PRO A 609 -1.11 33.90 44.62
C PRO A 609 -0.16 32.84 45.15
N ILE A 610 0.47 33.12 46.29
CA ILE A 610 1.37 32.22 47.00
C ILE A 610 1.10 32.29 48.51
N GLU A 611 1.04 31.14 49.15
CA GLU A 611 1.02 31.04 50.63
C GLU A 611 2.42 30.69 51.13
N THR A 612 3.02 31.57 51.93
CA THR A 612 4.43 31.51 52.28
C THR A 612 4.64 31.39 53.79
N ARG A 613 5.69 30.66 54.17
CA ARG A 613 6.21 30.67 55.57
C ARG A 613 7.40 31.65 55.65
N ASP A 614 7.65 32.19 56.82
CA ASP A 614 8.75 33.13 57.04
C ASP A 614 10.12 32.54 56.66
N GLY A 615 10.99 33.34 56.02
CA GLY A 615 12.35 32.99 55.61
C GLY A 615 12.63 33.13 54.12
N LEU A 616 13.86 32.76 53.73
CA LEU A 616 14.33 32.69 52.35
C LEU A 616 14.33 31.23 51.87
N TYR A 617 13.69 30.95 50.74
CA TYR A 617 13.64 29.60 50.17
C TYR A 617 13.42 29.63 48.66
N PRO A 618 13.91 28.60 47.94
CA PRO A 618 13.70 28.49 46.52
C PRO A 618 12.28 28.01 46.20
N VAL A 619 11.71 28.58 45.14
CA VAL A 619 10.50 28.13 44.44
C VAL A 619 10.91 27.71 43.05
N LYS A 620 10.67 26.47 42.70
CA LYS A 620 10.90 25.95 41.37
C LYS A 620 9.62 26.14 40.56
N LEU A 621 9.75 26.78 39.39
CA LEU A 621 8.73 26.84 38.34
C LEU A 621 9.13 25.95 37.20
N GLU A 622 8.29 25.02 36.85
CA GLU A 622 8.40 24.18 35.67
C GLU A 622 7.29 24.58 34.71
N VAL A 623 7.69 24.84 33.46
CA VAL A 623 6.76 25.05 32.34
C VAL A 623 6.67 23.74 31.58
N LEU A 624 5.50 23.14 31.54
CA LEU A 624 5.23 21.83 31.00
C LEU A 624 4.23 21.91 29.85
N THR A 625 4.17 20.87 29.02
CA THR A 625 3.07 20.72 28.09
C THR A 625 1.75 20.48 28.83
N PRO A 626 0.59 20.94 28.34
CA PRO A 626 -0.72 20.74 28.97
C PRO A 626 -1.06 19.26 29.22
N VAL A 627 -0.65 18.39 28.28
CA VAL A 627 -0.83 16.93 28.36
C VAL A 627 0.55 16.26 28.24
N GLY A 628 0.76 15.19 29.02
CA GLY A 628 1.99 14.39 28.94
C GLY A 628 3.16 14.94 29.77
N ASP A 629 3.00 16.09 30.42
CA ASP A 629 3.97 16.66 31.38
C ASP A 629 5.41 16.78 30.85
N GLN A 630 5.58 17.05 29.55
CA GLN A 630 6.91 17.26 28.97
C GLN A 630 7.45 18.61 29.39
N LEU A 631 8.68 18.63 29.97
CA LEU A 631 9.34 19.83 30.42
C LEU A 631 9.79 20.69 29.23
N LEU A 632 9.37 21.95 29.21
CA LEU A 632 9.74 22.98 28.23
C LEU A 632 10.80 23.94 28.76
N ALA A 633 10.60 24.41 30.01
CA ALA A 633 11.55 25.28 30.66
C ALA A 633 11.47 25.10 32.19
N THR A 634 12.55 25.44 32.88
CA THR A 634 12.58 25.43 34.34
C THR A 634 13.28 26.69 34.83
N GLY A 635 12.79 27.21 35.94
CA GLY A 635 13.39 28.33 36.64
C GLY A 635 13.32 28.17 38.13
N VAL A 636 14.21 28.87 38.84
CA VAL A 636 14.22 28.91 40.30
C VAL A 636 14.12 30.36 40.75
N TYR A 637 13.09 30.67 41.51
CA TYR A 637 12.89 31.96 42.12
C TYR A 637 13.26 31.89 43.58
N ASP A 638 14.05 32.83 44.10
CA ASP A 638 14.32 32.98 45.54
C ASP A 638 13.23 33.85 46.16
N VAL A 639 12.39 33.27 47.00
CA VAL A 639 11.31 34.00 47.69
C VAL A 639 11.72 34.31 49.11
N GLN A 640 11.80 35.60 49.43
CA GLN A 640 12.04 36.10 50.78
C GLN A 640 10.71 36.53 51.42
N ALA A 641 10.17 35.71 52.29
CA ALA A 641 8.97 36.03 53.05
C ALA A 641 9.31 36.74 54.34
N ILE A 642 8.75 37.90 54.55
CA ILE A 642 9.04 38.76 55.71
C ILE A 642 7.78 38.82 56.61
N ALA A 643 7.87 38.34 57.82
CA ALA A 643 6.81 38.48 58.78
C ALA A 643 6.80 39.90 59.39
N TYR A 644 5.90 40.74 58.94
CA TYR A 644 5.72 42.07 59.52
C TYR A 644 4.96 42.07 60.90
N GLY A 645 4.74 40.92 61.45
CA GLY A 645 3.75 40.69 62.57
C GLY A 645 4.05 41.22 63.91
N GLY A 646 5.18 41.89 64.16
CA GLY A 646 5.47 42.37 65.51
C GLY A 646 5.94 43.82 65.65
N LEU A 647 6.80 44.25 64.74
CA LEU A 647 7.45 45.56 64.84
C LEU A 647 6.51 46.74 64.51
N GLY A 648 5.62 46.58 63.55
CA GLY A 648 4.62 47.60 63.19
C GLY A 648 3.59 47.79 64.27
N LEU A 649 3.14 46.68 64.89
CA LEU A 649 2.19 46.75 65.99
C LEU A 649 2.85 47.32 67.24
N ALA A 650 4.11 46.96 67.56
CA ALA A 650 4.90 47.51 68.62
C ALA A 650 5.19 49.01 68.49
N LEU A 651 5.54 49.42 67.22
CA LEU A 651 5.71 50.86 66.92
C LEU A 651 4.40 51.64 66.95
N SER A 652 3.32 51.08 66.48
CA SER A 652 1.99 51.69 66.56
C SER A 652 1.48 51.76 67.98
N ALA A 653 1.68 50.72 68.81
CA ALA A 653 1.35 50.72 70.23
C ALA A 653 2.24 51.70 70.99
N GLY A 654 3.55 51.74 70.69
CA GLY A 654 4.50 52.72 71.26
C GLY A 654 4.12 54.16 70.91
N ALA A 655 3.81 54.43 69.62
CA ALA A 655 3.34 55.74 69.17
C ALA A 655 2.00 56.14 69.88
N GLY A 656 1.08 55.17 69.96
CA GLY A 656 -0.19 55.36 70.73
C GLY A 656 0.01 55.68 72.19
N LEU A 657 0.92 54.97 72.86
CA LEU A 657 1.28 55.24 74.26
C LEU A 657 1.92 56.59 74.41
N VAL A 658 2.83 57.00 73.51
CA VAL A 658 3.41 58.36 73.54
C VAL A 658 2.33 59.41 73.31
N LEU A 659 1.40 59.20 72.42
CA LEU A 659 0.30 60.10 72.10
C LEU A 659 -0.66 60.20 73.26
N VAL A 660 -0.98 59.10 73.94
CA VAL A 660 -1.83 59.07 75.19
C VAL A 660 -1.13 59.75 76.29
N THR A 661 0.16 59.47 76.58
CA THR A 661 0.94 60.15 77.61
C THR A 661 1.11 61.63 77.37
N TRP A 662 1.32 62.02 76.10
CA TRP A 662 1.33 63.45 75.68
C TRP A 662 -0.03 64.11 75.93
N TRP A 663 -1.11 63.41 75.56
CA TRP A 663 -2.48 63.94 75.79
C TRP A 663 -2.82 64.09 77.25
N ILE A 664 -2.44 63.11 78.13
CA ILE A 664 -2.63 63.18 79.53
C ILE A 664 -1.80 64.32 80.12
N SER A 665 -0.57 64.49 79.72
CA SER A 665 0.29 65.59 80.19
C SER A 665 -0.26 66.93 79.69
N HIS A 666 -0.73 66.99 78.46
CA HIS A 666 -1.36 68.21 77.97
C HIS A 666 -2.65 68.53 78.70
N ALA A 667 -3.50 67.56 78.97
CA ALA A 667 -4.73 67.76 79.73
C ALA A 667 -4.44 68.16 81.17
N ARG A 668 -3.40 67.62 81.79
CA ARG A 668 -2.94 68.04 83.16
C ARG A 668 -2.41 69.45 83.11
N ARG A 669 -1.63 69.86 82.08
CA ARG A 669 -1.15 71.27 81.96
C ARG A 669 -2.31 72.24 81.75
N THR A 670 -3.28 71.84 80.92
CA THR A 670 -4.45 72.67 80.67
C THR A 670 -5.33 72.81 81.89
N ARG A 671 -5.52 71.73 82.68
CA ARG A 671 -6.25 71.78 83.98
C ARG A 671 -5.50 72.59 85.05
N ARG A 672 -4.16 72.52 85.10
CA ARG A 672 -3.35 73.36 86.02
C ARG A 672 -3.45 74.84 85.59
N ARG A 673 -3.38 75.16 84.27
CA ARG A 673 -3.61 76.55 83.80
C ARG A 673 -5.02 77.08 84.10
N LYS A 674 -6.04 76.21 83.95
CA LYS A 674 -7.40 76.58 84.29
C LYS A 674 -7.59 76.79 85.79
N ARG A 675 -6.93 76.02 86.68
CA ARG A 675 -6.93 76.22 88.18
C ARG A 675 -6.16 77.48 88.55
N ALA A 676 -4.99 77.70 88.00
CA ALA A 676 -4.21 78.91 88.26
C ALA A 676 -4.95 80.18 87.83
N LEU A 677 -5.71 80.10 86.71
CA LEU A 677 -6.56 81.18 86.21
C LEU A 677 -7.78 81.41 87.15
N ALA A 678 -8.34 80.31 87.70
CA ALA A 678 -9.47 80.37 88.62
C ALA A 678 -9.05 80.92 90.02
N ASP A 679 -7.84 80.59 90.46
CA ASP A 679 -7.27 81.12 91.72
C ASP A 679 -6.84 82.57 91.60
N ALA A 680 -6.36 83.03 90.44
CA ALA A 680 -6.06 84.40 90.09
C ALA A 680 -7.32 85.31 90.09
N LEU A 681 -8.46 84.74 89.75
CA LEU A 681 -9.76 85.45 89.74
C LEU A 681 -10.44 85.46 91.11
N ARG A 682 -9.94 84.79 92.16
CA ARG A 682 -10.54 84.74 93.48
C ARG A 682 -9.85 85.65 94.52
N HIS A 683 -8.75 86.31 94.20
CA HIS A 683 -8.13 87.26 95.10
C HIS A 683 -8.03 88.65 94.43
N PRO A 684 -9.04 89.46 94.57
CA PRO A 684 -8.88 90.89 94.27
C PRO A 684 -8.07 91.56 95.38
N SER A 685 -6.87 92.02 95.09
CA SER A 685 -6.05 92.81 96.04
C SER A 685 -6.69 94.10 96.37
N ARG A 686 -7.03 94.27 97.63
CA ARG A 686 -7.30 95.59 98.27
C ARG A 686 -5.95 96.31 98.50
N ALA A 687 -5.75 97.31 97.85
CA ALA A 687 -4.83 98.35 98.34
C ALA A 687 -5.47 99.69 98.08
N ALA A 688 -5.91 100.17 99.07
CA ALA A 688 -6.39 101.48 99.21
C ALA A 688 -5.30 102.47 99.70
N THR A 689 -5.38 103.63 99.15
CA THR A 689 -5.13 104.90 99.80
C THR A 689 -3.89 105.11 100.74
N GLY A 690 -3.15 105.99 100.37
CA GLY A 690 -2.24 106.86 101.09
C GLY A 690 -1.28 107.58 100.16
#